data_34ccb48a6f4fcf3a9007aff2ed2fc346
#
_entry.id   34ccb48a6f4fcf3a9007aff2ed2fc346
#
_cell.length_a   1.000
_cell.length_b   1.000
_cell.length_c   1.000
_cell.angle_alpha   90.00
_cell.angle_beta   90.00
_cell.angle_gamma   90.00
#
_symmetry.space_group_name_H-M   'P 1'
#
loop_
_entity.id
_entity.type
_entity.pdbx_description
1 polymer ?
#
loop_
_entity_poly.entity_id
_entity_poly.type
_entity_poly.pdbx_seq_one_letter_code
_entity_poly.pdbx_strand_id
1 'polypeptide(L)'
;MAVIRRRPITPSISDHSIPGPSAGQRRPQQKLWRRSRLLLFLFFSASLFWLYNIASSVFENLPSLASRDTQRFNEGFTKIRLSDLELDIPPGYVIGHADFGDGRSRTCKKEFVQPQSEGCNWVNVNLGNGGSEPNLSGGMIPSVAPPFGMTRWTPQTRENYVSMCPYNQTDTKIHGFIGTHQPAIWMGESGPVEIHASLGEVITDFEKRGLTFKREDEYASPNYYRNLLDVGKDIGDVEIEMSATSRVGHIRYTFDPSSESIKPHVVLQTSRKTWILHGDQPDDKVPYYPNGYIEVDLEKQEVRGWNDERQDHVLVGDELPAKNFKSYFVARFSQPFSEGGISHAGKIQPNVLRGQGKVLAGYVQFPENTKEVEVRVGVSFISLEQASRNIDLEIPSSQSLAQTPQSTRSQWADKLDLLSVEGAAPSNLTVLYTSFAHTLVYPYEMSEPTPQGSMYYSGYLDKVVSGISYSGYSIWDTFRAQSAWLILVAPERVGGMIQSIIQDYKEGGWLPMWKNVVETNIMVGSHADSLIAQAMKVGVKGFDYQEAWQAVRKNAFTPPDRDTELRFADREEGTPQEVRAGLTEYKKLGYVADDLHSESGSRTLDYAYDDHAAAIVADIMGATEDAALLRERSKNYKYLYNNQTGHMEARNSDGSWAGQEKGWTEGDHWAYTLDVMHDVPGLIDLMGGESNFVDFLDRHFERGHNLHTNEPSHHIPYMYILASAPHRTQEWVRRIGESDYNHTADGLSGNEDCGQMSAWYLFSAMGLYPVDPANATYVLGAPFFDKLTLTLPSTGKNVEIKAKGASSGMKYVKNLQIDGVDHEDVVVPHDVLEKGGVWEWEMRGDHQVWGM
;
A
#
# COMPACT_ATOMS: atom_id res chain seq x y z
N MET A 1 3.02 -8.88 0.06
CA MET A 1 4.31 -8.74 0.44
C MET A 1 5.25 -9.93 0.31
N ALA A 2 6.08 -10.03 -0.59
CA ALA A 2 7.02 -11.11 -0.66
C ALA A 2 8.43 -10.60 -0.34
N VAL A 3 8.75 -10.57 0.94
CA VAL A 3 10.13 -10.87 1.29
C VAL A 3 10.24 -12.37 1.14
N ILE A 4 10.55 -12.83 -0.08
CA ILE A 4 10.78 -14.24 -0.36
C ILE A 4 12.05 -14.65 0.39
N ARG A 5 11.91 -15.13 1.63
CA ARG A 5 12.95 -15.87 2.29
C ARG A 5 12.90 -17.31 1.78
N ARG A 6 13.93 -17.71 1.05
CA ARG A 6 14.14 -19.08 0.61
C ARG A 6 14.05 -20.00 1.81
N ARG A 7 13.02 -20.86 1.85
CA ARG A 7 13.04 -22.06 2.71
C ARG A 7 14.03 -23.06 2.09
N PRO A 8 14.91 -23.70 2.86
CA PRO A 8 15.71 -24.79 2.33
C PRO A 8 14.81 -26.00 2.09
N ILE A 9 14.75 -26.46 0.85
CA ILE A 9 14.08 -27.69 0.46
C ILE A 9 14.94 -28.85 0.95
N THR A 10 14.45 -29.63 1.90
CA THR A 10 14.99 -30.95 2.22
C THR A 10 14.31 -31.96 1.31
N PRO A 11 15.05 -32.73 0.48
CA PRO A 11 14.44 -33.77 -0.32
C PRO A 11 14.03 -34.94 0.56
N SER A 12 12.77 -35.36 0.49
CA SER A 12 12.29 -36.61 1.06
C SER A 12 12.89 -37.78 0.28
N ILE A 13 13.68 -38.57 0.95
CA ILE A 13 14.17 -39.85 0.42
C ILE A 13 13.16 -40.94 0.76
N SER A 14 12.50 -41.44 -0.26
CA SER A 14 11.77 -42.73 -0.18
C SER A 14 12.74 -43.88 -0.26
N ASP A 15 12.71 -44.75 0.76
CA ASP A 15 13.40 -46.00 0.83
C ASP A 15 13.00 -46.97 -0.27
N HIS A 16 13.97 -47.41 -1.09
CA HIS A 16 13.96 -48.74 -1.70
C HIS A 16 15.34 -49.36 -1.65
N SER A 17 15.44 -50.38 -0.80
CA SER A 17 16.54 -51.31 -0.64
C SER A 17 16.76 -52.19 -1.87
N ILE A 18 18.01 -52.55 -2.23
CA ILE A 18 18.56 -53.86 -2.59
C ILE A 18 20.06 -53.71 -3.03
N PRO A 19 20.95 -54.74 -3.03
CA PRO A 19 22.15 -54.86 -2.18
C PRO A 19 23.48 -54.67 -2.92
N GLY A 20 24.59 -54.59 -2.17
CA GLY A 20 25.95 -54.46 -2.70
C GLY A 20 26.52 -55.74 -3.38
N PRO A 21 27.74 -55.64 -3.91
CA PRO A 21 28.92 -55.95 -3.13
C PRO A 21 30.28 -55.26 -3.41
N SER A 22 31.17 -55.38 -2.45
CA SER A 22 32.64 -55.53 -2.45
C SER A 22 33.61 -54.43 -2.87
N ALA A 23 34.36 -54.05 -1.87
CA ALA A 23 35.79 -53.80 -1.76
C ALA A 23 36.69 -53.43 -2.96
N GLY A 24 37.42 -52.31 -2.82
CA GLY A 24 38.58 -52.00 -3.63
C GLY A 24 39.32 -50.70 -3.19
N GLN A 25 40.45 -50.87 -2.54
CA GLN A 25 41.38 -49.85 -2.02
C GLN A 25 41.85 -48.82 -3.06
N ARG A 26 42.01 -47.53 -2.65
CA ARG A 26 43.28 -46.80 -2.66
C ARG A 26 43.10 -45.30 -2.31
N ARG A 27 43.77 -44.81 -1.30
CA ARG A 27 44.22 -43.41 -1.10
C ARG A 27 45.56 -43.27 -1.86
N PRO A 28 46.04 -41.98 -2.14
CA PRO A 28 45.81 -40.68 -1.55
C PRO A 28 45.82 -39.51 -2.54
N GLN A 29 44.97 -38.50 -2.38
CA GLN A 29 45.18 -37.18 -3.02
C GLN A 29 44.60 -36.03 -2.16
N GLN A 30 45.10 -35.87 -0.94
CA GLN A 30 44.65 -34.77 -0.06
C GLN A 30 45.71 -33.72 0.28
N LYS A 31 46.79 -33.59 -0.47
CA LYS A 31 47.86 -32.62 -0.15
C LYS A 31 48.03 -31.42 -1.14
N LEU A 32 47.35 -31.40 -2.29
CA LEU A 32 47.46 -30.27 -3.24
C LEU A 32 46.40 -29.16 -3.08
N TRP A 33 45.27 -29.42 -2.42
CA TRP A 33 44.15 -28.45 -2.36
C TRP A 33 44.29 -27.41 -1.24
N ARG A 34 45.17 -27.59 -0.27
CA ARG A 34 45.37 -26.62 0.80
C ARG A 34 46.33 -25.49 0.44
N ARG A 35 47.24 -25.65 -0.52
CA ARG A 35 48.16 -24.63 -0.91
C ARG A 35 47.57 -23.61 -1.94
N SER A 36 46.68 -24.03 -2.79
CA SER A 36 45.97 -23.17 -3.74
C SER A 36 44.97 -22.24 -3.09
N ARG A 37 44.28 -22.66 -2.01
CA ARG A 37 43.37 -21.77 -1.26
C ARG A 37 44.09 -20.67 -0.45
N LEU A 38 45.28 -20.96 0.07
CA LEU A 38 46.06 -19.97 0.80
C LEU A 38 46.61 -18.91 -0.15
N LEU A 39 47.03 -19.29 -1.35
CA LEU A 39 47.53 -18.35 -2.37
C LEU A 39 46.40 -17.51 -2.96
N LEU A 40 45.20 -18.04 -3.17
CA LEU A 40 44.03 -17.27 -3.58
C LEU A 40 43.54 -16.28 -2.49
N PHE A 41 43.63 -16.66 -1.21
CA PHE A 41 43.26 -15.77 -0.11
C PHE A 41 44.25 -14.64 0.07
N LEU A 42 45.55 -14.90 -0.13
CA LEU A 42 46.59 -13.86 -0.10
C LEU A 42 46.54 -12.95 -1.32
N PHE A 43 46.14 -13.45 -2.48
CA PHE A 43 45.94 -12.60 -3.68
C PHE A 43 44.69 -11.73 -3.55
N PHE A 44 43.60 -12.23 -2.98
CA PHE A 44 42.37 -11.45 -2.76
C PHE A 44 42.56 -10.38 -1.67
N SER A 45 43.27 -10.69 -0.60
CA SER A 45 43.59 -9.71 0.46
C SER A 45 44.57 -8.66 0.01
N ALA A 46 45.58 -8.99 -0.82
CA ALA A 46 46.49 -8.04 -1.41
C ALA A 46 45.82 -7.13 -2.43
N SER A 47 44.84 -7.64 -3.20
CA SER A 47 44.05 -6.85 -4.16
C SER A 47 43.09 -5.92 -3.46
N LEU A 48 42.46 -6.33 -2.37
CA LEU A 48 41.61 -5.47 -1.54
C LEU A 48 42.39 -4.38 -0.81
N PHE A 49 43.63 -4.72 -0.31
CA PHE A 49 44.49 -3.74 0.32
C PHE A 49 45.03 -2.72 -0.69
N TRP A 50 45.29 -3.15 -1.93
CA TRP A 50 45.72 -2.27 -3.02
C TRP A 50 44.59 -1.35 -3.51
N LEU A 51 43.37 -1.90 -3.64
CA LEU A 51 42.16 -1.13 -3.95
C LEU A 51 41.80 -0.14 -2.83
N TYR A 52 41.98 -0.53 -1.57
CA TYR A 52 41.77 0.37 -0.44
C TYR A 52 42.78 1.54 -0.43
N ASN A 53 44.06 1.27 -0.72
CA ASN A 53 45.08 2.32 -0.80
C ASN A 53 44.93 3.22 -2.04
N ILE A 54 44.44 2.70 -3.17
CA ILE A 54 44.06 3.53 -4.32
C ILE A 54 42.84 4.39 -4.00
N ALA A 55 41.80 3.84 -3.38
CA ALA A 55 40.63 4.60 -2.94
C ALA A 55 41.04 5.70 -1.95
N SER A 56 41.87 5.38 -0.93
CA SER A 56 42.35 6.37 0.04
C SER A 56 43.19 7.48 -0.62
N SER A 57 44.09 7.13 -1.56
CA SER A 57 44.90 8.12 -2.24
C SER A 57 44.12 8.98 -3.26
N VAL A 58 43.01 8.46 -3.79
CA VAL A 58 42.09 9.22 -4.64
C VAL A 58 41.21 10.14 -3.78
N PHE A 59 40.87 9.72 -2.57
CA PHE A 59 40.06 10.55 -1.63
C PHE A 59 40.89 11.66 -0.98
N GLU A 60 42.20 11.47 -0.79
CA GLU A 60 43.08 12.51 -0.22
C GLU A 60 43.49 13.59 -1.23
N ASN A 61 43.32 13.36 -2.55
CA ASN A 61 43.74 14.28 -3.61
C ASN A 61 42.60 14.91 -4.41
N LEU A 62 41.36 14.84 -3.91
CA LEU A 62 40.21 15.56 -4.47
C LEU A 62 39.94 16.84 -3.65
N PRO A 63 40.42 18.00 -4.08
CA PRO A 63 39.97 19.25 -3.48
C PRO A 63 38.56 19.58 -3.97
N SER A 64 37.61 19.60 -3.05
CA SER A 64 36.44 20.49 -3.06
C SER A 64 35.49 20.50 -4.28
N LEU A 65 35.26 19.40 -4.97
CA LEU A 65 34.18 19.37 -5.99
C LEU A 65 32.79 18.97 -5.40
N ALA A 66 32.76 18.20 -4.32
CA ALA A 66 31.50 17.80 -3.66
C ALA A 66 30.77 18.95 -2.96
N SER A 67 31.47 20.05 -2.62
CA SER A 67 30.84 21.19 -1.98
C SER A 67 30.22 22.20 -2.96
N ARG A 68 30.54 22.11 -4.25
CA ARG A 68 29.97 23.04 -5.26
C ARG A 68 28.67 22.53 -5.88
N ASP A 69 28.50 21.22 -6.03
CA ASP A 69 27.28 20.68 -6.64
C ASP A 69 26.13 20.54 -5.63
N THR A 70 26.40 20.20 -4.37
CA THR A 70 25.38 20.27 -3.30
C THR A 70 24.94 21.69 -2.99
N GLN A 71 25.85 22.68 -3.13
CA GLN A 71 25.48 24.08 -2.99
C GLN A 71 24.67 24.58 -4.19
N ARG A 72 24.96 24.14 -5.41
CA ARG A 72 24.14 24.48 -6.59
C ARG A 72 22.76 23.80 -6.56
N PHE A 73 22.65 22.59 -6.04
CA PHE A 73 21.35 21.93 -5.87
C PHE A 73 20.51 22.64 -4.79
N ASN A 74 21.11 22.99 -3.66
CA ASN A 74 20.42 23.74 -2.59
C ASN A 74 20.20 25.22 -2.95
N GLU A 75 21.08 25.85 -3.74
CA GLU A 75 20.89 27.24 -4.17
C GLU A 75 19.81 27.38 -5.27
N GLY A 76 19.55 26.31 -6.03
CA GLY A 76 18.49 26.29 -7.04
C GLY A 76 17.07 26.26 -6.45
N PHE A 77 16.89 25.61 -5.31
CA PHE A 77 15.58 25.50 -4.67
C PHE A 77 15.30 26.54 -3.57
N THR A 78 16.33 27.13 -2.97
CA THR A 78 16.17 28.06 -1.82
C THR A 78 16.11 29.52 -2.19
N LYS A 79 16.19 29.92 -3.46
CA LYS A 79 16.28 31.33 -3.86
C LYS A 79 15.23 31.86 -4.83
N ILE A 80 14.21 31.10 -5.13
CA ILE A 80 13.06 31.71 -5.82
C ILE A 80 11.92 31.76 -4.80
N ARG A 81 11.90 32.77 -3.96
CA ARG A 81 10.65 33.24 -3.40
C ARG A 81 9.84 33.72 -4.60
N LEU A 82 8.66 33.12 -4.78
CA LEU A 82 7.70 33.55 -5.81
C LEU A 82 7.39 35.06 -5.74
N SER A 83 7.64 35.70 -4.58
CA SER A 83 7.58 37.15 -4.36
C SER A 83 8.70 37.96 -5.03
N ASP A 84 9.78 37.31 -5.50
CA ASP A 84 10.93 38.00 -6.09
C ASP A 84 10.91 38.02 -7.63
N LEU A 85 9.93 37.32 -8.20
CA LEU A 85 9.59 37.39 -9.60
C LEU A 85 8.42 38.38 -9.75
N GLU A 86 8.66 39.55 -10.35
CA GLU A 86 7.62 40.50 -10.80
C GLU A 86 6.72 39.90 -11.90
N LEU A 87 6.35 38.62 -11.77
CA LEU A 87 5.39 37.95 -12.62
C LEU A 87 4.18 37.69 -11.76
N ASP A 88 3.04 38.23 -12.13
CA ASP A 88 1.71 37.88 -11.63
C ASP A 88 1.41 36.39 -11.98
N ILE A 89 2.20 35.48 -11.45
CA ILE A 89 1.99 34.04 -11.61
C ILE A 89 1.26 33.54 -10.36
N PRO A 90 0.01 33.13 -10.46
CA PRO A 90 -0.72 32.56 -9.33
C PRO A 90 -0.02 31.30 -8.82
N PRO A 91 -0.07 31.00 -7.53
CA PRO A 91 0.53 29.79 -6.97
C PRO A 91 -0.03 28.53 -7.64
N GLY A 92 0.85 27.64 -8.07
CA GLY A 92 0.50 26.43 -8.81
C GLY A 92 0.95 26.40 -10.26
N TYR A 93 1.68 27.44 -10.72
CA TYR A 93 2.28 27.43 -12.06
C TYR A 93 3.55 26.61 -12.11
N VAL A 94 3.67 25.78 -13.15
CA VAL A 94 4.94 25.25 -13.60
C VAL A 94 5.13 25.69 -15.05
N ILE A 95 6.15 26.53 -15.31
CA ILE A 95 6.63 26.78 -16.67
C ILE A 95 7.66 25.68 -16.94
N GLY A 96 7.27 24.65 -17.69
CA GLY A 96 8.16 23.62 -18.16
C GLY A 96 8.74 23.98 -19.53
N HIS A 97 10.04 23.80 -19.72
CA HIS A 97 10.70 23.76 -21.03
C HIS A 97 11.04 22.31 -21.33
N ALA A 98 10.41 21.73 -22.33
CA ALA A 98 10.79 20.42 -22.85
C ALA A 98 11.91 20.61 -23.89
N ASP A 99 13.04 19.92 -23.69
CA ASP A 99 14.16 19.88 -24.63
C ASP A 99 14.42 18.41 -24.99
N PHE A 100 14.18 18.06 -26.26
CA PHE A 100 14.40 16.70 -26.76
C PHE A 100 15.87 16.37 -27.08
N GLY A 101 16.80 17.33 -26.89
CA GLY A 101 18.20 17.12 -27.18
C GLY A 101 18.54 17.07 -28.69
N ASP A 102 17.57 17.25 -29.58
CA ASP A 102 17.68 17.29 -31.04
C ASP A 102 17.45 18.68 -31.64
N GLY A 103 17.42 19.71 -30.79
CA GLY A 103 17.20 21.11 -31.15
C GLY A 103 15.72 21.53 -31.18
N ARG A 104 14.79 20.64 -30.82
CA ARG A 104 13.38 21.01 -30.57
C ARG A 104 13.23 21.51 -29.15
N SER A 105 12.65 22.67 -28.95
CA SER A 105 12.32 23.23 -27.65
C SER A 105 10.88 23.70 -27.65
N ARG A 106 10.11 23.25 -26.67
CA ARG A 106 8.71 23.63 -26.50
C ARG A 106 8.51 24.27 -25.13
N THR A 107 7.94 25.47 -25.13
CA THR A 107 7.52 26.10 -23.89
C THR A 107 6.05 25.75 -23.65
N CYS A 108 5.78 24.95 -22.64
CA CYS A 108 4.42 24.68 -22.20
C CYS A 108 3.85 25.89 -21.47
N LYS A 109 3.01 26.65 -22.15
CA LYS A 109 2.27 27.77 -21.58
C LYS A 109 0.82 27.38 -21.43
N LYS A 110 0.45 26.71 -20.34
CA LYS A 110 -0.96 26.66 -19.92
C LYS A 110 -1.04 26.99 -18.44
N GLU A 111 -1.79 28.03 -18.17
CA GLU A 111 -2.05 28.50 -16.83
C GLU A 111 -2.98 27.55 -16.11
N PHE A 112 -2.47 26.89 -15.06
CA PHE A 112 -3.24 26.01 -14.23
C PHE A 112 -3.26 26.55 -12.81
N VAL A 113 -4.33 27.26 -12.45
CA VAL A 113 -4.52 27.79 -11.11
C VAL A 113 -5.02 26.67 -10.22
N GLN A 114 -4.22 26.24 -9.26
CA GLN A 114 -4.65 25.30 -8.23
C GLN A 114 -5.11 26.03 -6.97
N PRO A 115 -6.15 25.52 -6.26
CA PRO A 115 -6.48 25.99 -4.93
C PRO A 115 -5.28 25.95 -4.01
N GLN A 116 -5.14 26.96 -3.14
CA GLN A 116 -4.09 26.99 -2.12
C GLN A 116 -4.28 25.83 -1.15
N SER A 117 -3.21 25.09 -0.89
CA SER A 117 -3.16 24.07 0.14
C SER A 117 -1.70 23.83 0.47
N GLU A 118 -1.34 23.97 1.73
CA GLU A 118 0.02 23.69 2.19
C GLU A 118 0.30 22.20 2.09
N GLY A 119 -0.60 21.36 2.57
CA GLY A 119 -0.43 19.91 2.56
C GLY A 119 -0.27 19.34 1.16
N CYS A 120 -1.12 19.74 0.21
CA CYS A 120 -1.01 19.27 -1.17
C CYS A 120 0.31 19.64 -1.86
N ASN A 121 0.96 20.74 -1.45
CA ASN A 121 2.23 21.17 -2.06
C ASN A 121 3.40 20.29 -1.68
N TRP A 122 3.30 19.55 -0.57
CA TRP A 122 4.36 18.68 -0.08
C TRP A 122 4.21 17.22 -0.52
N VAL A 123 3.08 16.82 -1.10
CA VAL A 123 2.87 15.44 -1.55
C VAL A 123 3.76 15.12 -2.75
N ASN A 124 4.60 14.12 -2.61
CA ASN A 124 5.40 13.54 -3.68
C ASN A 124 4.85 12.15 -4.05
N VAL A 125 3.99 12.08 -5.06
CA VAL A 125 3.39 10.81 -5.52
C VAL A 125 4.40 9.80 -6.08
N ASN A 126 5.67 10.23 -6.27
CA ASN A 126 6.76 9.35 -6.69
C ASN A 126 7.50 8.70 -5.51
N LEU A 127 7.19 9.08 -4.27
CA LEU A 127 7.74 8.40 -3.10
C LEU A 127 7.20 6.97 -3.02
N GLY A 128 8.08 6.00 -2.97
CA GLY A 128 7.71 4.58 -2.90
C GLY A 128 7.45 3.88 -4.24
N ASN A 129 7.76 4.52 -5.40
CA ASN A 129 7.53 3.91 -6.73
C ASN A 129 8.81 3.70 -7.54
N GLY A 130 9.97 3.74 -6.89
CA GLY A 130 11.28 3.60 -7.53
C GLY A 130 12.04 2.36 -7.09
N GLY A 131 13.36 2.41 -7.39
CA GLY A 131 14.29 1.36 -7.00
C GLY A 131 14.35 0.19 -7.99
N SER A 132 15.41 -0.62 -7.83
CA SER A 132 15.63 -1.83 -8.65
C SER A 132 14.73 -2.99 -8.22
N GLU A 133 14.28 -2.97 -6.98
CA GLU A 133 13.40 -3.98 -6.39
C GLU A 133 12.14 -3.30 -5.84
N PRO A 134 11.11 -3.12 -6.69
CA PRO A 134 9.91 -2.36 -6.33
C PRO A 134 9.21 -2.85 -5.05
N ASN A 135 9.24 -4.17 -4.80
CA ASN A 135 8.67 -4.79 -3.60
C ASN A 135 9.41 -4.44 -2.29
N LEU A 136 10.53 -3.72 -2.38
CA LEU A 136 11.30 -3.28 -1.21
C LEU A 136 11.39 -1.75 -1.10
N SER A 137 10.60 -1.03 -1.89
CA SER A 137 10.66 0.43 -1.97
C SER A 137 9.29 1.09 -1.94
N GLY A 138 8.28 0.41 -1.41
CA GLY A 138 6.91 0.92 -1.25
C GLY A 138 5.88 0.29 -2.18
N GLY A 139 6.24 -0.06 -3.41
CA GLY A 139 5.29 -0.59 -4.39
C GLY A 139 4.18 0.40 -4.80
N MET A 140 4.44 1.71 -4.68
CA MET A 140 3.48 2.76 -4.97
C MET A 140 3.45 3.14 -6.44
N ILE A 141 2.43 3.92 -6.83
CA ILE A 141 2.27 4.47 -8.17
C ILE A 141 1.94 5.96 -8.10
N PRO A 142 2.33 6.78 -9.09
CA PRO A 142 1.97 8.19 -9.14
C PRO A 142 0.49 8.35 -9.56
N SER A 143 -0.42 7.90 -8.71
CA SER A 143 -1.84 7.85 -9.01
C SER A 143 -2.50 9.22 -8.95
N VAL A 144 -3.40 9.47 -9.90
CA VAL A 144 -4.30 10.62 -9.94
C VAL A 144 -5.71 10.13 -9.65
N ALA A 145 -6.25 10.50 -8.50
CA ALA A 145 -7.60 10.23 -8.03
C ALA A 145 -7.91 11.10 -6.82
N PRO A 146 -9.18 11.32 -6.42
CA PRO A 146 -9.49 11.88 -5.12
C PRO A 146 -9.22 10.85 -3.99
N PRO A 147 -9.19 11.26 -2.71
CA PRO A 147 -9.14 10.35 -1.58
C PRO A 147 -10.21 9.25 -1.70
N PHE A 148 -9.83 7.99 -1.47
CA PHE A 148 -10.70 6.81 -1.55
C PHE A 148 -11.38 6.59 -2.92
N GLY A 149 -10.82 7.14 -4.01
CA GLY A 149 -11.38 7.03 -5.36
C GLY A 149 -11.39 5.61 -5.88
N MET A 150 -12.49 5.21 -6.55
CA MET A 150 -12.69 3.86 -7.09
C MET A 150 -11.60 3.45 -8.07
N THR A 151 -11.27 4.33 -9.03
CA THR A 151 -10.31 4.08 -10.09
C THR A 151 -9.15 5.06 -9.97
N ARG A 152 -7.93 4.55 -9.89
CA ARG A 152 -6.72 5.37 -9.84
C ARG A 152 -6.06 5.40 -11.21
N TRP A 153 -5.87 6.58 -11.73
CA TRP A 153 -5.25 6.78 -13.04
C TRP A 153 -3.75 7.04 -12.89
N THR A 154 -2.94 6.34 -13.67
CA THR A 154 -1.48 6.47 -13.61
C THR A 154 -0.86 6.27 -15.00
N PRO A 155 0.30 6.90 -15.29
CA PRO A 155 1.08 6.48 -16.45
C PRO A 155 1.48 5.01 -16.32
N GLN A 156 1.53 4.30 -17.44
CA GLN A 156 1.90 2.90 -17.48
C GLN A 156 3.27 2.75 -18.14
N THR A 157 4.29 2.43 -17.34
CA THR A 157 5.66 2.23 -17.83
C THR A 157 6.01 0.76 -18.00
N ARG A 158 5.21 -0.15 -17.45
CA ARG A 158 5.35 -1.61 -17.52
C ARG A 158 3.99 -2.32 -17.37
N GLU A 159 3.92 -3.59 -17.79
CA GLU A 159 2.75 -4.44 -17.49
C GLU A 159 2.64 -4.65 -15.99
N ASN A 160 1.44 -4.55 -15.45
CA ASN A 160 1.17 -4.82 -14.02
C ASN A 160 0.48 -6.17 -13.83
N TYR A 161 0.87 -6.81 -12.75
CA TYR A 161 0.33 -8.09 -12.25
C TYR A 161 0.78 -8.26 -10.80
N VAL A 162 0.42 -9.36 -10.14
CA VAL A 162 0.92 -9.66 -8.78
C VAL A 162 2.45 -9.53 -8.76
N SER A 163 2.98 -8.79 -7.80
CA SER A 163 4.38 -8.40 -7.64
C SER A 163 4.93 -7.38 -8.65
N MET A 164 4.05 -6.74 -9.44
CA MET A 164 4.46 -5.71 -10.39
C MET A 164 3.43 -4.59 -10.50
N CYS A 165 3.79 -3.38 -10.09
CA CYS A 165 2.99 -2.18 -10.32
C CYS A 165 3.09 -1.69 -11.77
N PRO A 166 2.10 -0.92 -12.27
CA PRO A 166 2.11 -0.41 -13.64
C PRO A 166 3.16 0.68 -13.90
N TYR A 167 3.81 1.19 -12.89
CA TYR A 167 4.80 2.28 -13.00
C TYR A 167 6.04 2.00 -12.16
N ASN A 168 7.20 2.40 -12.69
CA ASN A 168 8.42 2.53 -11.91
C ASN A 168 9.21 3.76 -12.38
N GLN A 169 9.70 4.55 -11.47
CA GLN A 169 10.43 5.78 -11.78
C GLN A 169 11.73 5.55 -12.57
N THR A 170 12.29 4.35 -12.55
CA THR A 170 13.50 4.02 -13.32
C THR A 170 13.23 3.77 -14.81
N ASP A 171 11.97 3.59 -15.21
CA ASP A 171 11.60 3.34 -16.60
C ASP A 171 11.69 4.61 -17.45
N THR A 172 11.89 4.43 -18.76
CA THR A 172 12.13 5.52 -19.71
C THR A 172 11.10 5.60 -20.84
N LYS A 173 10.07 4.75 -20.80
CA LYS A 173 8.98 4.73 -21.77
C LYS A 173 7.64 4.70 -21.06
N ILE A 174 6.66 5.40 -21.64
CA ILE A 174 5.25 5.30 -21.26
C ILE A 174 4.52 4.56 -22.37
N HIS A 175 3.86 3.46 -22.01
CA HIS A 175 3.12 2.57 -22.94
C HIS A 175 1.63 2.92 -23.02
N GLY A 176 1.17 3.82 -22.16
CA GLY A 176 -0.19 4.30 -22.07
C GLY A 176 -0.50 4.84 -20.68
N PHE A 177 -1.78 5.00 -20.40
CA PHE A 177 -2.31 5.42 -19.11
C PHE A 177 -3.37 4.41 -18.69
N ILE A 178 -3.30 3.97 -17.44
CA ILE A 178 -4.17 2.92 -16.93
C ILE A 178 -5.03 3.44 -15.79
N GLY A 179 -6.34 3.17 -15.88
CA GLY A 179 -7.25 3.21 -14.75
C GLY A 179 -7.17 1.86 -14.04
N THR A 180 -6.50 1.82 -12.90
CA THR A 180 -6.16 0.60 -12.15
C THR A 180 -7.00 0.44 -10.89
N HIS A 181 -7.26 -0.81 -10.54
CA HIS A 181 -7.88 -1.22 -9.28
C HIS A 181 -6.97 -2.18 -8.49
N GLN A 182 -5.68 -2.28 -8.86
CA GLN A 182 -4.68 -3.08 -8.13
C GLN A 182 -4.45 -2.47 -6.74
N PRO A 183 -4.82 -3.15 -5.64
CA PRO A 183 -4.75 -2.54 -4.30
C PRO A 183 -3.33 -2.31 -3.80
N ALA A 184 -2.43 -3.29 -4.02
CA ALA A 184 -1.04 -3.24 -3.60
C ALA A 184 -0.18 -3.95 -4.63
N ILE A 185 1.14 -3.82 -4.55
CA ILE A 185 2.06 -4.45 -5.51
C ILE A 185 1.94 -5.98 -5.49
N TRP A 186 1.72 -6.57 -4.34
CA TRP A 186 1.60 -8.02 -4.16
C TRP A 186 0.17 -8.56 -4.38
N MET A 187 -0.81 -7.67 -4.66
CA MET A 187 -2.16 -8.00 -5.06
C MET A 187 -2.35 -7.76 -6.56
N GLY A 188 -3.06 -8.64 -7.22
CA GLY A 188 -3.32 -8.53 -8.65
C GLY A 188 -4.37 -7.49 -9.04
N GLU A 189 -4.39 -7.16 -10.31
CA GLU A 189 -5.30 -6.23 -10.95
C GLU A 189 -6.71 -6.80 -11.11
N SER A 190 -7.72 -5.94 -11.13
CA SER A 190 -9.10 -6.29 -11.48
C SER A 190 -9.75 -5.24 -12.36
N GLY A 191 -10.12 -5.62 -13.56
CA GLY A 191 -10.90 -4.82 -14.51
C GLY A 191 -10.27 -3.48 -14.92
N PRO A 192 -8.98 -3.41 -15.30
CA PRO A 192 -8.33 -2.17 -15.70
C PRO A 192 -8.87 -1.66 -17.04
N VAL A 193 -8.68 -0.36 -17.28
CA VAL A 193 -8.86 0.23 -18.59
C VAL A 193 -7.61 0.98 -19.01
N GLU A 194 -7.08 0.70 -20.20
CA GLU A 194 -5.87 1.35 -20.70
C GLU A 194 -6.18 2.25 -21.89
N ILE A 195 -5.61 3.44 -21.90
CA ILE A 195 -5.74 4.41 -23.00
C ILE A 195 -4.35 4.90 -23.45
N HIS A 196 -4.14 5.00 -24.74
CA HIS A 196 -2.90 5.48 -25.34
C HIS A 196 -3.21 6.40 -26.51
N ALA A 197 -2.44 7.46 -26.68
CA ALA A 197 -2.52 8.33 -27.86
C ALA A 197 -1.16 8.45 -28.52
N SER A 198 -1.18 8.55 -29.87
CA SER A 198 0.04 8.74 -30.65
C SER A 198 -0.27 9.39 -32.01
N LEU A 199 0.74 9.49 -32.85
CA LEU A 199 0.72 10.06 -34.19
C LEU A 199 1.09 9.01 -35.24
N GLY A 200 0.48 9.07 -36.42
CA GLY A 200 0.83 8.23 -37.56
C GLY A 200 0.23 6.82 -37.52
N GLU A 201 1.06 5.79 -37.55
CA GLU A 201 0.64 4.39 -37.55
C GLU A 201 -0.03 3.99 -36.23
N VAL A 202 -1.14 3.28 -36.29
CA VAL A 202 -1.83 2.75 -35.11
C VAL A 202 -1.11 1.50 -34.61
N ILE A 203 -0.53 1.56 -33.43
CA ILE A 203 0.19 0.46 -32.78
C ILE A 203 -0.55 0.08 -31.48
N THR A 204 -0.96 -1.19 -31.36
CA THR A 204 -1.70 -1.71 -30.19
C THR A 204 -0.88 -2.73 -29.36
N ASP A 205 0.26 -3.17 -29.89
CA ASP A 205 1.19 -4.02 -29.17
C ASP A 205 1.85 -3.22 -28.05
N PHE A 206 1.78 -3.72 -26.82
CA PHE A 206 2.22 -3.00 -25.63
C PHE A 206 3.68 -2.53 -25.73
N GLU A 207 4.59 -3.44 -26.05
CA GLU A 207 6.02 -3.12 -26.09
C GLU A 207 6.39 -2.12 -27.19
N LYS A 208 5.68 -2.19 -28.34
CA LYS A 208 5.97 -1.36 -29.50
C LYS A 208 5.36 0.04 -29.42
N ARG A 209 4.24 0.19 -28.67
CA ARG A 209 3.55 1.48 -28.56
C ARG A 209 4.21 2.44 -27.57
N GLY A 210 5.20 1.96 -26.77
CA GLY A 210 5.85 2.73 -25.75
C GLY A 210 6.62 3.93 -26.31
N LEU A 211 6.27 5.13 -25.85
CA LEU A 211 6.88 6.41 -26.21
C LEU A 211 7.92 6.83 -25.18
N THR A 212 9.05 7.35 -25.67
CA THR A 212 10.09 7.87 -24.78
C THR A 212 9.68 9.22 -24.17
N PHE A 213 10.18 9.49 -22.98
CA PHE A 213 9.97 10.77 -22.30
C PHE A 213 11.21 11.12 -21.46
N LYS A 214 11.27 12.36 -21.01
CA LYS A 214 12.27 12.81 -20.07
C LYS A 214 11.66 12.98 -18.70
N ARG A 215 12.33 12.49 -17.67
CA ARG A 215 11.85 12.58 -16.28
C ARG A 215 11.70 14.04 -15.82
N GLU A 216 12.53 14.93 -16.29
CA GLU A 216 12.48 16.36 -16.00
C GLU A 216 11.24 17.08 -16.57
N ASP A 217 10.60 16.49 -17.56
CA ASP A 217 9.36 17.02 -18.18
C ASP A 217 8.09 16.47 -17.49
N GLU A 218 8.24 15.50 -16.57
CA GLU A 218 7.15 14.89 -15.84
C GLU A 218 6.71 15.76 -14.66
N TYR A 219 5.43 16.07 -14.62
CA TYR A 219 4.79 16.64 -13.44
C TYR A 219 3.74 15.67 -12.93
N ALA A 220 3.81 15.30 -11.65
CA ALA A 220 2.90 14.37 -11.01
C ALA A 220 2.48 14.88 -9.63
N SER A 221 1.18 14.86 -9.37
CA SER A 221 0.56 15.18 -8.08
C SER A 221 -0.69 14.33 -7.90
N PRO A 222 -1.30 14.23 -6.71
CA PRO A 222 -2.47 13.39 -6.49
C PRO A 222 -3.70 13.77 -7.32
N ASN A 223 -3.73 15.00 -7.85
CA ASN A 223 -4.86 15.53 -8.60
C ASN A 223 -4.57 15.82 -10.08
N TYR A 224 -3.31 15.76 -10.49
CA TYR A 224 -2.92 16.12 -11.86
C TYR A 224 -1.59 15.49 -12.28
N TYR A 225 -1.56 15.00 -13.51
CA TYR A 225 -0.36 14.49 -14.17
C TYR A 225 -0.15 15.17 -15.52
N ARG A 226 1.09 15.40 -15.91
CA ARG A 226 1.48 15.95 -17.21
C ARG A 226 2.83 15.40 -17.64
N ASN A 227 2.96 15.13 -18.96
CA ASN A 227 4.25 14.77 -19.56
C ASN A 227 4.28 15.09 -21.05
N LEU A 228 5.46 15.11 -21.64
CA LEU A 228 5.70 15.24 -23.07
C LEU A 228 6.35 13.96 -23.60
N LEU A 229 5.66 13.34 -24.57
CA LEU A 229 6.04 12.04 -25.12
C LEU A 229 6.59 12.21 -26.54
N ASP A 230 7.78 11.69 -26.80
CA ASP A 230 8.44 11.73 -28.10
C ASP A 230 8.00 10.51 -28.94
N VAL A 231 7.25 10.74 -30.02
CA VAL A 231 6.84 9.71 -30.97
C VAL A 231 7.96 9.44 -31.99
N GLY A 232 8.84 10.38 -32.21
CA GLY A 232 9.97 10.30 -33.09
C GLY A 232 10.17 11.57 -33.93
N LYS A 233 11.41 11.85 -34.26
CA LYS A 233 11.83 13.10 -34.92
C LYS A 233 11.06 13.44 -36.19
N ASP A 234 10.73 12.41 -36.99
CA ASP A 234 10.04 12.59 -38.27
C ASP A 234 8.50 12.47 -38.14
N ILE A 235 7.99 12.17 -36.92
CA ILE A 235 6.58 11.95 -36.66
C ILE A 235 6.01 13.08 -35.78
N GLY A 236 6.65 13.43 -34.68
CA GLY A 236 6.22 14.51 -33.80
C GLY A 236 6.16 14.13 -32.33
N ASP A 237 5.39 14.89 -31.56
CA ASP A 237 5.29 14.79 -30.12
C ASP A 237 3.83 14.75 -29.66
N VAL A 238 3.57 14.18 -28.49
CA VAL A 238 2.28 14.19 -27.82
C VAL A 238 2.46 14.66 -26.39
N GLU A 239 1.86 15.81 -26.07
CA GLU A 239 1.72 16.23 -24.67
C GLU A 239 0.46 15.60 -24.09
N ILE A 240 0.58 15.06 -22.88
CA ILE A 240 -0.53 14.53 -22.10
C ILE A 240 -0.76 15.36 -20.85
N GLU A 241 -2.01 15.64 -20.54
CA GLU A 241 -2.49 16.14 -19.26
C GLU A 241 -3.59 15.23 -18.76
N MET A 242 -3.57 14.88 -17.47
CA MET A 242 -4.54 13.95 -16.90
C MET A 242 -4.97 14.40 -15.51
N SER A 243 -6.25 14.32 -15.26
CA SER A 243 -6.86 14.41 -13.93
C SER A 243 -7.93 13.34 -13.79
N ALA A 244 -8.51 13.18 -12.60
CA ALA A 244 -9.57 12.21 -12.40
C ALA A 244 -10.50 12.61 -11.25
N THR A 245 -11.71 12.10 -11.31
CA THR A 245 -12.64 11.96 -10.20
C THR A 245 -12.65 10.51 -9.72
N SER A 246 -13.57 10.13 -8.84
CA SER A 246 -13.60 8.76 -8.31
C SER A 246 -13.74 7.68 -9.38
N ARG A 247 -14.56 7.92 -10.42
CA ARG A 247 -14.93 6.91 -11.42
C ARG A 247 -14.63 7.35 -12.85
N VAL A 248 -14.06 8.55 -13.06
CA VAL A 248 -13.84 9.10 -14.39
C VAL A 248 -12.43 9.66 -14.54
N GLY A 249 -11.68 9.12 -15.49
CA GLY A 249 -10.44 9.72 -15.97
C GLY A 249 -10.75 10.87 -16.94
N HIS A 250 -10.08 12.00 -16.79
CA HIS A 250 -10.18 13.15 -17.67
C HIS A 250 -8.81 13.46 -18.24
N ILE A 251 -8.62 13.18 -19.52
CA ILE A 251 -7.32 13.19 -20.17
C ILE A 251 -7.38 14.12 -21.37
N ARG A 252 -6.33 14.91 -21.57
CA ARG A 252 -6.15 15.75 -22.77
C ARG A 252 -4.85 15.38 -23.44
N TYR A 253 -4.92 15.15 -24.74
CA TYR A 253 -3.80 14.97 -25.62
C TYR A 253 -3.64 16.19 -26.52
N THR A 254 -2.45 16.78 -26.55
CA THR A 254 -2.08 17.85 -27.48
C THR A 254 -1.05 17.29 -28.45
N PHE A 255 -1.39 17.30 -29.74
CA PHE A 255 -0.59 16.71 -30.82
C PHE A 255 0.25 17.77 -31.54
N ASP A 256 1.52 17.47 -31.77
CA ASP A 256 2.44 18.30 -32.53
C ASP A 256 3.13 17.47 -33.63
N PRO A 257 2.37 17.13 -34.71
CA PRO A 257 2.92 16.33 -35.80
C PRO A 257 3.98 17.14 -36.59
N SER A 258 5.05 16.44 -37.03
CA SER A 258 6.12 17.02 -37.85
C SER A 258 5.66 17.39 -39.27
N SER A 259 4.51 16.87 -39.70
CA SER A 259 3.88 17.12 -40.98
C SER A 259 2.36 17.14 -40.85
N GLU A 260 1.69 18.02 -41.60
CA GLU A 260 0.23 18.13 -41.63
C GLU A 260 -0.48 16.86 -42.15
N SER A 261 0.21 15.93 -42.81
CA SER A 261 -0.35 14.67 -43.26
C SER A 261 -0.39 13.56 -42.21
N ILE A 262 0.17 13.78 -41.03
CA ILE A 262 0.22 12.78 -39.97
C ILE A 262 -1.03 12.88 -39.11
N LYS A 263 -1.80 11.78 -39.06
CA LYS A 263 -3.08 11.72 -38.30
C LYS A 263 -2.83 11.37 -36.83
N PRO A 264 -3.47 12.11 -35.91
CA PRO A 264 -3.55 11.69 -34.50
C PRO A 264 -4.52 10.52 -34.33
N HIS A 265 -4.23 9.67 -33.35
CA HIS A 265 -5.11 8.57 -32.97
C HIS A 265 -5.10 8.28 -31.48
N VAL A 266 -6.18 7.66 -30.99
CA VAL A 266 -6.31 7.18 -29.63
C VAL A 266 -6.68 5.70 -29.66
N VAL A 267 -6.02 4.90 -28.82
CA VAL A 267 -6.25 3.46 -28.62
C VAL A 267 -6.78 3.23 -27.22
N LEU A 268 -7.82 2.40 -27.07
CA LEU A 268 -8.30 1.87 -25.81
C LEU A 268 -8.10 0.36 -25.80
N GLN A 269 -7.26 -0.12 -24.89
CA GLN A 269 -7.04 -1.54 -24.66
C GLN A 269 -8.13 -2.06 -23.72
N THR A 270 -8.93 -3.01 -24.21
CA THR A 270 -10.03 -3.58 -23.43
C THR A 270 -9.61 -4.82 -22.69
N SER A 271 -8.96 -5.76 -23.37
CA SER A 271 -8.37 -6.95 -22.78
C SER A 271 -6.94 -7.13 -23.28
N ARG A 272 -6.09 -7.61 -22.40
CA ARG A 272 -4.65 -7.71 -22.63
C ARG A 272 -4.13 -9.11 -22.29
N LYS A 273 -2.92 -9.42 -22.70
CA LYS A 273 -2.14 -10.47 -22.05
C LYS A 273 -1.67 -9.94 -20.72
N THR A 274 -1.84 -10.70 -19.67
CA THR A 274 -1.25 -10.42 -18.35
C THR A 274 -0.67 -11.70 -17.76
N TRP A 275 -0.34 -11.70 -16.48
CA TRP A 275 0.35 -12.80 -15.83
C TRP A 275 -0.33 -13.16 -14.53
N ILE A 276 -0.30 -14.45 -14.20
CA ILE A 276 -0.68 -14.97 -12.88
C ILE A 276 0.54 -15.68 -12.31
N LEU A 277 0.83 -15.44 -11.05
CA LEU A 277 1.85 -16.21 -10.34
C LEU A 277 1.25 -17.53 -9.85
N HIS A 278 1.95 -18.63 -10.13
CA HIS A 278 1.71 -19.92 -9.53
C HIS A 278 2.92 -20.25 -8.66
N GLY A 279 2.81 -20.09 -7.34
CA GLY A 279 3.92 -20.30 -6.41
C GLY A 279 4.71 -19.04 -6.05
N ASP A 280 5.76 -19.20 -5.27
CA ASP A 280 6.48 -18.13 -4.58
C ASP A 280 7.60 -17.48 -5.42
N GLN A 281 7.84 -17.92 -6.65
CA GLN A 281 8.96 -17.43 -7.46
C GLN A 281 8.49 -16.49 -8.58
N PRO A 282 9.19 -15.36 -8.83
CA PRO A 282 8.84 -14.45 -9.93
C PRO A 282 8.84 -15.09 -11.33
N ASP A 283 9.54 -16.22 -11.50
CA ASP A 283 9.61 -16.96 -12.75
C ASP A 283 8.47 -17.98 -12.91
N ASP A 284 7.67 -18.24 -11.87
CA ASP A 284 6.53 -19.18 -11.89
C ASP A 284 5.26 -18.56 -12.48
N LYS A 285 5.39 -17.43 -13.17
CA LYS A 285 4.27 -16.74 -13.81
C LYS A 285 3.82 -17.42 -15.09
N VAL A 286 2.52 -17.57 -15.22
CA VAL A 286 1.89 -18.07 -16.44
C VAL A 286 1.08 -16.98 -17.15
N PRO A 287 1.02 -16.99 -18.49
CA PRO A 287 0.23 -15.99 -19.20
C PRO A 287 -1.26 -16.22 -18.99
N TYR A 288 -1.95 -15.15 -18.60
CA TYR A 288 -3.39 -15.08 -18.46
C TYR A 288 -3.99 -14.16 -19.54
N TYR A 289 -5.14 -14.53 -20.05
CA TYR A 289 -5.80 -13.85 -21.16
C TYR A 289 -7.28 -13.64 -20.84
N PRO A 290 -7.63 -12.52 -20.19
CA PRO A 290 -9.02 -12.17 -19.95
C PRO A 290 -9.77 -11.92 -21.27
N ASN A 291 -11.10 -12.08 -21.23
CA ASN A 291 -11.94 -11.73 -22.35
C ASN A 291 -12.32 -10.24 -22.25
N GLY A 292 -12.65 -9.68 -23.39
CA GLY A 292 -13.16 -8.32 -23.49
C GLY A 292 -14.15 -8.16 -24.62
N TYR A 293 -14.89 -7.09 -24.57
CA TYR A 293 -15.75 -6.58 -25.64
C TYR A 293 -15.43 -5.13 -25.88
N ILE A 294 -15.38 -4.71 -27.13
CA ILE A 294 -15.21 -3.31 -27.50
C ILE A 294 -16.12 -2.92 -28.65
N GLU A 295 -16.60 -1.70 -28.65
CA GLU A 295 -17.38 -1.08 -29.69
C GLU A 295 -16.92 0.36 -29.89
N VAL A 296 -16.66 0.72 -31.17
CA VAL A 296 -16.42 2.08 -31.65
C VAL A 296 -17.71 2.60 -32.25
N ASP A 297 -18.36 3.57 -31.61
CA ASP A 297 -19.63 4.13 -32.06
C ASP A 297 -19.37 5.46 -32.78
N LEU A 298 -19.40 5.44 -34.14
CA LEU A 298 -19.14 6.63 -34.96
C LEU A 298 -20.26 7.67 -34.87
N GLU A 299 -21.48 7.26 -34.50
CA GLU A 299 -22.62 8.18 -34.40
C GLU A 299 -22.59 8.93 -33.06
N LYS A 300 -22.36 8.19 -31.97
CA LYS A 300 -22.29 8.75 -30.62
C LYS A 300 -20.94 9.37 -30.31
N GLN A 301 -19.93 9.11 -31.14
CA GLN A 301 -18.56 9.55 -30.90
C GLN A 301 -18.02 9.00 -29.57
N GLU A 302 -18.25 7.70 -29.33
CA GLU A 302 -17.85 6.96 -28.13
C GLU A 302 -17.08 5.69 -28.48
N VAL A 303 -16.15 5.30 -27.59
CA VAL A 303 -15.59 3.95 -27.54
C VAL A 303 -16.00 3.35 -26.21
N ARG A 304 -16.60 2.15 -26.23
CA ARG A 304 -17.12 1.51 -25.03
C ARG A 304 -16.82 0.02 -25.02
N GLY A 305 -16.67 -0.54 -23.83
CA GLY A 305 -16.35 -1.94 -23.71
C GLY A 305 -16.38 -2.45 -22.28
N TRP A 306 -15.97 -3.70 -22.12
CA TRP A 306 -15.77 -4.34 -20.83
C TRP A 306 -14.68 -5.39 -20.91
N ASN A 307 -14.07 -5.72 -19.77
CA ASN A 307 -13.21 -6.89 -19.60
C ASN A 307 -13.57 -7.64 -18.32
N ASP A 308 -13.14 -8.90 -18.24
CA ASP A 308 -13.31 -9.79 -17.09
C ASP A 308 -11.98 -10.10 -16.39
N GLU A 309 -10.99 -9.22 -16.52
CA GLU A 309 -9.67 -9.41 -15.90
C GLU A 309 -9.79 -9.46 -14.39
N ARG A 310 -9.35 -10.56 -13.81
CA ARG A 310 -9.20 -10.77 -12.36
C ARG A 310 -7.94 -11.57 -12.10
N GLN A 311 -7.04 -11.03 -11.31
CA GLN A 311 -5.79 -11.69 -10.96
C GLN A 311 -5.80 -12.23 -9.53
N ASP A 312 -6.92 -12.09 -8.84
CA ASP A 312 -7.15 -12.63 -7.47
C ASP A 312 -7.51 -14.12 -7.45
N HIS A 313 -7.85 -14.72 -8.59
CA HIS A 313 -8.28 -16.13 -8.65
C HIS A 313 -7.19 -17.13 -8.27
N VAL A 314 -5.93 -16.77 -8.37
CA VAL A 314 -4.80 -17.58 -7.89
C VAL A 314 -4.87 -17.81 -6.39
N LEU A 315 -5.47 -16.87 -5.67
CA LEU A 315 -5.53 -16.85 -4.22
C LEU A 315 -6.76 -17.58 -3.66
N VAL A 316 -7.83 -17.72 -4.49
CA VAL A 316 -9.10 -18.36 -4.08
C VAL A 316 -9.41 -19.67 -4.81
N GLY A 317 -8.52 -20.14 -5.70
CA GLY A 317 -8.63 -21.42 -6.40
C GLY A 317 -9.56 -21.44 -7.62
N ASP A 318 -9.79 -22.64 -8.18
CA ASP A 318 -10.48 -22.83 -9.47
C ASP A 318 -11.99 -22.62 -9.45
N GLU A 319 -12.65 -22.77 -8.30
CA GLU A 319 -14.09 -22.56 -8.16
C GLU A 319 -14.41 -21.10 -7.73
N LEU A 320 -14.04 -20.18 -8.60
CA LEU A 320 -14.17 -18.75 -8.33
C LEU A 320 -15.62 -18.31 -8.13
N PRO A 321 -15.94 -17.60 -7.05
CA PRO A 321 -17.09 -16.72 -7.01
C PRO A 321 -16.92 -15.58 -8.04
N ALA A 322 -17.99 -14.83 -8.30
CA ALA A 322 -17.97 -13.69 -9.24
C ALA A 322 -17.68 -14.09 -10.71
N LYS A 323 -18.27 -15.17 -11.20
CA LYS A 323 -18.11 -15.64 -12.60
C LYS A 323 -18.59 -14.62 -13.64
N ASN A 324 -19.51 -13.71 -13.26
CA ASN A 324 -20.05 -12.66 -14.10
C ASN A 324 -19.36 -11.31 -13.92
N PHE A 325 -18.24 -11.25 -13.15
CA PHE A 325 -17.47 -10.03 -12.96
C PHE A 325 -17.08 -9.38 -14.28
N LYS A 326 -17.30 -8.08 -14.38
CA LYS A 326 -16.88 -7.24 -15.49
C LYS A 326 -16.60 -5.82 -15.00
N SER A 327 -15.54 -5.26 -15.53
CA SER A 327 -15.33 -3.82 -15.51
C SER A 327 -15.76 -3.24 -16.85
N TYR A 328 -16.66 -2.28 -16.81
CA TYR A 328 -17.22 -1.58 -17.96
C TYR A 328 -16.58 -0.21 -18.08
N PHE A 329 -16.38 0.26 -19.31
CA PHE A 329 -15.94 1.62 -19.56
C PHE A 329 -16.65 2.25 -20.76
N VAL A 330 -16.74 3.58 -20.71
CA VAL A 330 -17.16 4.43 -21.83
C VAL A 330 -16.17 5.59 -21.95
N ALA A 331 -15.62 5.79 -23.14
CA ALA A 331 -14.76 6.93 -23.47
C ALA A 331 -15.47 7.88 -24.42
N ARG A 332 -15.57 9.17 -24.05
CA ARG A 332 -16.16 10.26 -24.87
C ARG A 332 -15.09 11.26 -25.25
N PHE A 333 -15.11 11.70 -26.50
CA PHE A 333 -14.09 12.56 -27.09
C PHE A 333 -14.63 13.96 -27.34
N SER A 334 -13.80 14.98 -27.16
CA SER A 334 -14.15 16.40 -27.41
C SER A 334 -14.12 16.74 -28.90
N GLN A 335 -13.45 15.94 -29.72
CA GLN A 335 -13.32 16.14 -31.17
C GLN A 335 -13.97 14.98 -31.93
N PRO A 336 -14.62 15.23 -33.05
CA PRO A 336 -15.19 14.18 -33.86
C PRO A 336 -14.10 13.36 -34.55
N PHE A 337 -14.30 12.06 -34.60
CA PHE A 337 -13.50 11.12 -35.39
C PHE A 337 -14.36 10.47 -36.48
N SER A 338 -13.78 10.25 -37.67
CA SER A 338 -14.48 9.67 -38.82
C SER A 338 -13.99 8.27 -39.17
N GLU A 339 -12.84 7.89 -38.64
CA GLU A 339 -12.20 6.60 -38.91
C GLU A 339 -11.95 5.88 -37.57
N GLY A 340 -12.07 4.56 -37.60
CA GLY A 340 -11.78 3.73 -36.46
C GLY A 340 -11.82 2.25 -36.78
N GLY A 341 -11.51 1.43 -35.83
CA GLY A 341 -11.53 -0.01 -35.98
C GLY A 341 -11.13 -0.69 -34.70
N ILE A 342 -10.93 -2.01 -34.79
CA ILE A 342 -10.43 -2.81 -33.66
C ILE A 342 -9.06 -3.41 -33.99
N SER A 343 -8.36 -3.80 -32.96
CA SER A 343 -7.20 -4.70 -33.02
C SER A 343 -7.51 -5.96 -32.25
N HIS A 344 -7.23 -7.09 -32.85
CA HIS A 344 -7.35 -8.40 -32.20
C HIS A 344 -6.01 -9.13 -32.29
N ALA A 345 -5.43 -9.44 -31.12
CA ALA A 345 -4.10 -10.07 -31.06
C ALA A 345 -3.02 -9.29 -31.84
N GLY A 346 -3.02 -7.95 -31.77
CA GLY A 346 -2.09 -7.06 -32.46
C GLY A 346 -2.39 -6.83 -33.94
N LYS A 347 -3.44 -7.45 -34.53
CA LYS A 347 -3.82 -7.25 -35.92
C LYS A 347 -4.89 -6.17 -36.05
N ILE A 348 -4.54 -5.04 -36.66
CA ILE A 348 -5.44 -3.95 -36.98
C ILE A 348 -6.49 -4.38 -38.01
N GLN A 349 -7.75 -4.10 -37.72
CA GLN A 349 -8.91 -4.33 -38.57
C GLN A 349 -9.66 -3.03 -38.82
N PRO A 350 -9.30 -2.25 -39.84
CA PRO A 350 -9.95 -0.97 -40.09
C PRO A 350 -11.42 -1.19 -40.45
N ASN A 351 -12.28 -0.26 -39.98
CA ASN A 351 -13.73 -0.27 -40.22
C ASN A 351 -14.49 -1.47 -39.60
N VAL A 352 -13.82 -2.34 -38.85
CA VAL A 352 -14.48 -3.29 -37.95
C VAL A 352 -14.71 -2.59 -36.63
N LEU A 353 -15.96 -2.21 -36.36
CA LEU A 353 -16.30 -1.27 -35.28
C LEU A 353 -16.64 -1.96 -33.96
N ARG A 354 -16.70 -3.29 -33.93
CA ARG A 354 -16.96 -4.06 -32.68
C ARG A 354 -16.29 -5.42 -32.70
N GLY A 355 -15.94 -5.90 -31.53
CA GLY A 355 -15.36 -7.22 -31.37
C GLY A 355 -15.45 -7.72 -29.93
N GLN A 356 -15.27 -9.05 -29.79
CA GLN A 356 -15.15 -9.70 -28.49
C GLN A 356 -14.04 -10.73 -28.55
N GLY A 357 -13.24 -10.86 -27.49
CA GLY A 357 -12.16 -11.83 -27.43
C GLY A 357 -11.03 -11.41 -26.50
N LYS A 358 -9.91 -12.09 -26.64
CA LYS A 358 -8.67 -11.88 -25.87
C LYS A 358 -7.74 -10.95 -26.63
N VAL A 359 -6.95 -10.14 -25.90
CA VAL A 359 -6.01 -9.18 -26.46
C VAL A 359 -6.69 -8.27 -27.50
N LEU A 360 -7.67 -7.52 -27.00
CA LEU A 360 -8.60 -6.74 -27.81
C LEU A 360 -8.45 -5.24 -27.50
N ALA A 361 -8.32 -4.43 -28.54
CA ALA A 361 -8.30 -2.98 -28.45
C ALA A 361 -9.22 -2.35 -29.50
N GLY A 362 -9.73 -1.15 -29.19
CA GLY A 362 -10.36 -0.27 -30.17
C GLY A 362 -9.49 0.94 -30.44
N TYR A 363 -9.59 1.52 -31.61
CA TYR A 363 -8.92 2.77 -31.95
C TYR A 363 -9.81 3.70 -32.75
N VAL A 364 -9.54 4.99 -32.60
CA VAL A 364 -10.15 6.08 -33.38
C VAL A 364 -9.07 6.98 -33.95
N GLN A 365 -9.27 7.47 -35.19
CA GLN A 365 -8.38 8.41 -35.83
C GLN A 365 -9.10 9.73 -36.08
N PHE A 366 -8.39 10.82 -35.80
CA PHE A 366 -8.87 12.17 -35.96
C PHE A 366 -8.37 12.77 -37.26
N PRO A 367 -9.04 13.85 -37.78
CA PRO A 367 -8.53 14.61 -38.90
C PRO A 367 -7.08 15.07 -38.69
N GLU A 368 -6.32 15.19 -39.78
CA GLU A 368 -4.89 15.53 -39.79
C GLU A 368 -4.57 16.86 -39.07
N ASN A 369 -5.51 17.81 -39.09
CA ASN A 369 -5.37 19.13 -38.47
C ASN A 369 -5.79 19.17 -36.99
N THR A 370 -6.17 18.06 -36.40
CA THR A 370 -6.57 17.98 -35.00
C THR A 370 -5.35 18.20 -34.09
N LYS A 371 -5.40 19.27 -33.29
CA LYS A 371 -4.30 19.65 -32.40
C LYS A 371 -4.51 19.20 -30.94
N GLU A 372 -5.75 19.04 -30.54
CA GLU A 372 -6.11 18.74 -29.16
C GLU A 372 -7.35 17.85 -29.11
N VAL A 373 -7.32 16.85 -28.23
CA VAL A 373 -8.46 15.97 -27.92
C VAL A 373 -8.55 15.76 -26.42
N GLU A 374 -9.67 16.14 -25.81
CA GLU A 374 -10.01 15.74 -24.45
C GLU A 374 -10.82 14.44 -24.49
N VAL A 375 -10.52 13.54 -23.56
CA VAL A 375 -11.20 12.25 -23.40
C VAL A 375 -11.67 12.11 -21.97
N ARG A 376 -12.94 11.75 -21.78
CA ARG A 376 -13.52 11.37 -20.49
C ARG A 376 -13.77 9.88 -20.50
N VAL A 377 -13.12 9.14 -19.61
CA VAL A 377 -13.23 7.68 -19.53
C VAL A 377 -13.96 7.33 -18.24
N GLY A 378 -15.23 7.04 -18.32
CA GLY A 378 -16.04 6.56 -17.20
C GLY A 378 -15.87 5.06 -17.00
N VAL A 379 -15.73 4.64 -15.76
CA VAL A 379 -15.58 3.24 -15.34
C VAL A 379 -16.77 2.84 -14.45
N SER A 380 -17.19 1.58 -14.54
CA SER A 380 -18.26 1.01 -13.72
C SER A 380 -18.08 -0.50 -13.57
N PHE A 381 -18.44 -1.04 -12.41
CA PHE A 381 -18.58 -2.50 -12.20
C PHE A 381 -20.04 -2.98 -12.33
N ILE A 382 -20.95 -2.08 -12.74
CA ILE A 382 -22.40 -2.37 -12.87
C ILE A 382 -22.79 -2.58 -14.33
N SER A 383 -22.53 -1.60 -15.20
CA SER A 383 -22.88 -1.68 -16.63
C SER A 383 -22.27 -0.56 -17.47
N LEU A 384 -22.38 -0.68 -18.80
CA LEU A 384 -22.00 0.38 -19.75
C LEU A 384 -22.82 1.65 -19.53
N GLU A 385 -24.13 1.52 -19.26
CA GLU A 385 -25.01 2.63 -18.97
C GLU A 385 -24.59 3.38 -17.70
N GLN A 386 -24.14 2.64 -16.68
CA GLN A 386 -23.64 3.26 -15.46
C GLN A 386 -22.28 3.94 -15.68
N ALA A 387 -21.37 3.34 -16.45
CA ALA A 387 -20.11 4.00 -16.84
C ALA A 387 -20.35 5.33 -17.57
N SER A 388 -21.32 5.34 -18.50
CA SER A 388 -21.79 6.56 -19.19
C SER A 388 -22.37 7.58 -18.20
N ARG A 389 -23.20 7.12 -17.26
CA ARG A 389 -23.80 7.94 -16.21
C ARG A 389 -22.76 8.54 -15.27
N ASN A 390 -21.71 7.80 -14.91
CA ASN A 390 -20.63 8.29 -14.08
C ASN A 390 -19.94 9.50 -14.73
N ILE A 391 -19.74 9.49 -16.06
CA ILE A 391 -19.24 10.66 -16.80
C ILE A 391 -20.18 11.86 -16.63
N ASP A 392 -21.50 11.65 -16.85
CA ASP A 392 -22.47 12.75 -16.80
C ASP A 392 -22.58 13.37 -15.40
N LEU A 393 -22.39 12.55 -14.35
CA LEU A 393 -22.46 12.99 -12.95
C LEU A 393 -21.17 13.69 -12.49
N GLU A 394 -20.01 13.12 -12.83
CA GLU A 394 -18.73 13.52 -12.21
C GLU A 394 -17.97 14.54 -13.07
N ILE A 395 -18.00 14.39 -14.42
CA ILE A 395 -17.34 15.29 -15.36
C ILE A 395 -18.27 15.58 -16.54
N PRO A 396 -19.33 16.40 -16.36
CA PRO A 396 -20.27 16.71 -17.42
C PRO A 396 -19.57 17.44 -18.59
N SER A 397 -20.20 17.44 -19.77
CA SER A 397 -19.62 18.00 -21.01
C SER A 397 -19.26 19.50 -20.91
N SER A 398 -19.88 20.22 -19.98
CA SER A 398 -19.58 21.64 -19.71
C SER A 398 -18.30 21.85 -18.88
N GLN A 399 -17.76 20.80 -18.26
CA GLN A 399 -16.55 20.87 -17.42
C GLN A 399 -15.31 20.62 -18.29
N SER A 400 -14.42 21.60 -18.35
CA SER A 400 -13.11 21.46 -19.02
C SER A 400 -12.09 20.75 -18.13
N LEU A 401 -11.01 20.23 -18.74
CA LEU A 401 -9.91 19.63 -18.00
C LEU A 401 -9.30 20.60 -16.96
N ALA A 402 -9.30 21.90 -17.20
CA ALA A 402 -8.78 22.85 -16.21
C ALA A 402 -9.55 22.87 -14.87
N GLN A 403 -10.81 22.45 -14.86
CA GLN A 403 -11.67 22.44 -13.66
C GLN A 403 -11.56 21.14 -12.86
N THR A 404 -11.35 20.00 -13.51
CA THR A 404 -11.28 18.71 -12.83
C THR A 404 -10.14 18.64 -11.80
N PRO A 405 -8.88 19.02 -12.12
CA PRO A 405 -7.80 19.00 -11.14
C PRO A 405 -8.05 19.95 -9.96
N GLN A 406 -8.74 21.06 -10.16
CA GLN A 406 -9.07 21.97 -9.06
C GLN A 406 -10.03 21.33 -8.07
N SER A 407 -11.07 20.65 -8.59
CA SER A 407 -12.04 19.93 -7.75
C SER A 407 -11.38 18.78 -6.99
N THR A 408 -10.53 17.99 -7.64
CA THR A 408 -9.82 16.87 -7.01
C THR A 408 -8.81 17.37 -5.98
N ARG A 409 -8.10 18.47 -6.28
CA ARG A 409 -7.19 19.09 -5.31
C ARG A 409 -7.92 19.60 -4.07
N SER A 410 -9.12 20.20 -4.23
CA SER A 410 -9.90 20.63 -3.07
C SER A 410 -10.23 19.47 -2.14
N GLN A 411 -10.57 18.29 -2.67
CA GLN A 411 -10.84 17.11 -1.86
C GLN A 411 -9.58 16.62 -1.10
N TRP A 412 -8.40 16.71 -1.73
CA TRP A 412 -7.14 16.45 -1.06
C TRP A 412 -6.81 17.49 0.01
N ALA A 413 -7.02 18.78 -0.30
CA ALA A 413 -6.79 19.88 0.63
C ALA A 413 -7.68 19.78 1.87
N ASP A 414 -8.97 19.42 1.71
CA ASP A 414 -9.91 19.19 2.81
C ASP A 414 -9.39 18.16 3.83
N LYS A 415 -8.50 17.25 3.41
CA LYS A 415 -7.88 16.24 4.26
C LYS A 415 -6.47 16.64 4.71
N LEU A 416 -5.60 16.99 3.79
CA LEU A 416 -4.18 17.21 4.10
C LEU A 416 -3.96 18.47 4.93
N ASP A 417 -4.80 19.50 4.76
CA ASP A 417 -4.74 20.73 5.56
C ASP A 417 -5.33 20.57 6.97
N LEU A 418 -5.83 19.37 7.34
CA LEU A 418 -6.09 19.02 8.74
C LEU A 418 -4.80 18.97 9.56
N LEU A 419 -3.66 18.77 8.92
CA LEU A 419 -2.35 18.70 9.55
C LEU A 419 -1.53 19.92 9.17
N SER A 420 -0.90 20.56 10.16
CA SER A 420 0.09 21.61 9.93
C SER A 420 1.33 21.37 10.80
N VAL A 421 2.51 21.70 10.26
CA VAL A 421 3.80 21.47 10.93
C VAL A 421 4.69 22.69 10.83
N GLU A 422 5.32 23.08 11.94
CA GLU A 422 6.29 24.15 11.99
C GLU A 422 7.68 23.63 12.38
N GLY A 423 8.71 24.19 11.78
CA GLY A 423 10.11 23.88 12.12
C GLY A 423 10.67 22.63 11.45
N ALA A 424 9.93 21.98 10.52
CA ALA A 424 10.40 20.81 9.80
C ALA A 424 11.20 21.19 8.53
N ALA A 425 12.18 20.35 8.18
CA ALA A 425 12.86 20.46 6.89
C ALA A 425 11.94 20.07 5.72
N PRO A 426 12.12 20.66 4.52
CA PRO A 426 11.31 20.35 3.34
C PRO A 426 11.21 18.85 3.02
N SER A 427 12.31 18.09 3.17
CA SER A 427 12.32 16.65 2.97
C SER A 427 11.39 15.91 3.93
N ASN A 428 11.36 16.34 5.19
CA ASN A 428 10.51 15.73 6.21
C ASN A 428 9.04 16.09 6.02
N LEU A 429 8.73 17.31 5.55
CA LEU A 429 7.38 17.70 5.16
C LEU A 429 6.89 16.85 3.99
N THR A 430 7.77 16.59 3.00
CA THR A 430 7.45 15.69 1.88
C THR A 430 7.11 14.29 2.37
N VAL A 431 7.91 13.69 3.26
CA VAL A 431 7.61 12.38 3.84
C VAL A 431 6.27 12.41 4.59
N LEU A 432 6.06 13.39 5.46
CA LEU A 432 4.88 13.48 6.30
C LEU A 432 3.58 13.60 5.49
N TYR A 433 3.51 14.57 4.56
CA TYR A 433 2.30 14.79 3.77
C TYR A 433 2.07 13.72 2.72
N THR A 434 3.15 13.11 2.18
CA THR A 434 3.01 11.96 1.30
C THR A 434 2.49 10.74 2.07
N SER A 435 3.02 10.48 3.28
CA SER A 435 2.49 9.45 4.17
C SER A 435 1.01 9.69 4.47
N PHE A 436 0.61 10.94 4.74
CA PHE A 436 -0.80 11.25 4.95
C PHE A 436 -1.63 10.97 3.70
N ALA A 437 -1.16 11.36 2.52
CA ALA A 437 -1.86 11.05 1.27
C ALA A 437 -2.00 9.53 1.05
N HIS A 438 -0.97 8.74 1.31
CA HIS A 438 -1.01 7.28 1.18
C HIS A 438 -2.10 6.65 2.05
N THR A 439 -2.30 7.11 3.30
CA THR A 439 -3.35 6.57 4.19
C THR A 439 -4.77 6.82 3.69
N LEU A 440 -4.97 7.72 2.73
CA LEU A 440 -6.28 8.09 2.17
C LEU A 440 -6.57 7.45 0.81
N VAL A 441 -5.71 6.56 0.35
CA VAL A 441 -5.90 5.83 -0.91
C VAL A 441 -6.76 4.57 -0.68
N TYR A 442 -6.63 3.93 0.47
CA TYR A 442 -7.28 2.65 0.79
C TYR A 442 -8.05 2.71 2.12
N PRO A 443 -9.09 1.87 2.26
CA PRO A 443 -9.79 1.14 1.20
C PRO A 443 -10.52 2.10 0.26
N TYR A 444 -10.67 1.74 -1.01
CA TYR A 444 -11.35 2.59 -2.01
C TYR A 444 -12.82 2.21 -2.17
N GLU A 445 -13.67 3.22 -2.47
CA GLU A 445 -15.12 3.05 -2.56
C GLU A 445 -15.53 2.40 -3.88
N MET A 446 -16.25 1.27 -3.81
CA MET A 446 -16.75 0.52 -4.97
C MET A 446 -18.21 0.78 -5.28
N SER A 447 -18.93 1.48 -4.41
CA SER A 447 -20.34 1.80 -4.67
C SER A 447 -20.47 2.95 -5.67
N GLU A 448 -21.52 2.84 -6.50
CA GLU A 448 -21.82 3.77 -7.58
C GLU A 448 -23.19 4.41 -7.39
N PRO A 449 -23.33 5.74 -7.62
CA PRO A 449 -24.62 6.42 -7.51
C PRO A 449 -25.51 6.11 -8.70
N THR A 450 -26.61 5.38 -8.46
CA THR A 450 -27.59 5.02 -9.48
C THR A 450 -28.93 5.75 -9.22
N PRO A 451 -29.89 5.73 -10.16
CA PRO A 451 -31.25 6.23 -9.90
C PRO A 451 -31.99 5.52 -8.76
N GLN A 452 -31.55 4.32 -8.38
CA GLN A 452 -32.10 3.51 -7.29
C GLN A 452 -31.37 3.73 -5.95
N GLY A 453 -30.37 4.63 -5.91
CA GLY A 453 -29.51 4.86 -4.75
C GLY A 453 -28.11 4.30 -4.99
N SER A 454 -27.34 4.14 -3.92
CA SER A 454 -26.00 3.55 -4.00
C SER A 454 -26.09 2.06 -4.29
N MET A 455 -25.39 1.59 -5.33
CA MET A 455 -25.36 0.21 -5.77
C MET A 455 -23.91 -0.23 -6.00
N TYR A 456 -23.64 -1.52 -5.92
CA TYR A 456 -22.33 -2.10 -6.24
C TYR A 456 -22.48 -3.52 -6.78
N TYR A 457 -21.44 -4.02 -7.47
CA TYR A 457 -21.36 -5.43 -7.84
C TYR A 457 -20.80 -6.23 -6.66
N SER A 458 -21.60 -7.17 -6.16
CA SER A 458 -21.18 -8.13 -5.15
C SER A 458 -20.53 -9.34 -5.81
N GLY A 459 -19.24 -9.54 -5.57
CA GLY A 459 -18.54 -10.72 -6.05
C GLY A 459 -19.02 -12.02 -5.36
N TYR A 460 -19.44 -11.94 -4.10
CA TYR A 460 -19.98 -13.10 -3.37
C TYR A 460 -21.32 -13.59 -3.91
N LEU A 461 -22.21 -12.65 -4.25
CA LEU A 461 -23.55 -12.95 -4.78
C LEU A 461 -23.58 -12.99 -6.31
N ASP A 462 -22.49 -12.63 -6.97
CA ASP A 462 -22.31 -12.56 -8.42
C ASP A 462 -23.40 -11.72 -9.13
N LYS A 463 -23.78 -10.59 -8.50
CA LYS A 463 -24.81 -9.66 -8.99
C LYS A 463 -24.69 -8.26 -8.42
N VAL A 464 -25.37 -7.32 -9.04
CA VAL A 464 -25.50 -5.94 -8.54
C VAL A 464 -26.51 -5.90 -7.38
N VAL A 465 -26.11 -5.24 -6.28
CA VAL A 465 -26.93 -5.08 -5.06
C VAL A 465 -26.89 -3.64 -4.57
N SER A 466 -27.82 -3.28 -3.68
CA SER A 466 -27.85 -1.94 -3.05
C SER A 466 -27.00 -1.91 -1.79
N GLY A 467 -26.35 -0.78 -1.55
CA GLY A 467 -25.55 -0.55 -0.35
C GLY A 467 -24.25 0.20 -0.61
N ILE A 468 -23.39 0.19 0.40
CA ILE A 468 -22.05 0.75 0.36
C ILE A 468 -21.06 -0.40 0.30
N SER A 469 -20.06 -0.31 -0.57
CA SER A 469 -19.00 -1.28 -0.68
C SER A 469 -17.64 -0.58 -0.82
N TYR A 470 -16.66 -1.09 -0.09
CA TYR A 470 -15.26 -0.74 -0.21
C TYR A 470 -14.45 -1.97 -0.61
N SER A 471 -13.29 -1.78 -1.22
CA SER A 471 -12.35 -2.83 -1.59
C SER A 471 -10.91 -2.39 -1.33
N GLY A 472 -9.95 -3.31 -1.52
CA GLY A 472 -8.56 -3.04 -1.19
C GLY A 472 -8.31 -3.03 0.32
N TYR A 473 -9.06 -3.83 1.07
CA TYR A 473 -8.78 -4.08 2.47
C TYR A 473 -7.54 -4.95 2.62
N SER A 474 -6.60 -4.51 3.41
CA SER A 474 -5.40 -5.21 3.83
C SER A 474 -5.42 -5.28 5.36
N ILE A 475 -6.37 -6.04 5.93
CA ILE A 475 -6.71 -5.88 7.34
C ILE A 475 -5.58 -6.38 8.24
N TRP A 476 -4.85 -7.43 7.86
CA TRP A 476 -3.69 -7.91 8.61
C TRP A 476 -2.61 -6.83 8.81
N ASP A 477 -2.46 -5.94 7.83
CA ASP A 477 -1.56 -4.79 7.90
C ASP A 477 -2.21 -3.63 8.64
N THR A 478 -3.38 -3.18 8.16
CA THR A 478 -3.98 -1.88 8.45
C THR A 478 -4.67 -1.79 9.81
N PHE A 479 -4.99 -2.91 10.46
CA PHE A 479 -5.60 -2.89 11.80
C PHE A 479 -4.67 -2.26 12.86
N ARG A 480 -3.35 -2.30 12.62
CA ARG A 480 -2.32 -1.89 13.58
C ARG A 480 -2.28 -0.38 13.81
N ALA A 481 -2.36 0.43 12.74
CA ALA A 481 -2.34 1.89 12.87
C ALA A 481 -3.22 2.63 11.86
N GLN A 482 -3.30 2.19 10.61
CA GLN A 482 -4.02 2.93 9.56
C GLN A 482 -5.51 3.12 9.89
N SER A 483 -6.18 2.12 10.43
CA SER A 483 -7.59 2.22 10.86
C SER A 483 -7.79 3.26 11.97
N ALA A 484 -6.88 3.31 12.95
CA ALA A 484 -6.89 4.31 14.01
C ALA A 484 -6.67 5.72 13.44
N TRP A 485 -5.79 5.86 12.43
CA TRP A 485 -5.56 7.13 11.75
C TRP A 485 -6.80 7.61 11.01
N LEU A 486 -7.48 6.73 10.27
CA LEU A 486 -8.72 7.06 9.56
C LEU A 486 -9.83 7.53 10.49
N ILE A 487 -9.95 6.97 11.69
CA ILE A 487 -10.90 7.45 12.72
C ILE A 487 -10.62 8.91 13.08
N LEU A 488 -9.36 9.34 13.11
CA LEU A 488 -8.98 10.71 13.44
C LEU A 488 -9.23 11.69 12.28
N VAL A 489 -8.95 11.28 11.02
CA VAL A 489 -8.89 12.23 9.88
C VAL A 489 -10.01 12.05 8.85
N ALA A 490 -10.70 10.91 8.84
CA ALA A 490 -11.79 10.60 7.91
C ALA A 490 -12.98 9.86 8.61
N PRO A 491 -13.42 10.31 9.81
CA PRO A 491 -14.45 9.61 10.58
C PRO A 491 -15.76 9.45 9.81
N GLU A 492 -16.05 10.35 8.86
CA GLU A 492 -17.25 10.30 7.99
C GLU A 492 -17.22 9.10 7.01
N ARG A 493 -16.05 8.50 6.77
CA ARG A 493 -15.89 7.32 5.91
C ARG A 493 -15.88 6.01 6.69
N VAL A 494 -15.36 6.02 7.92
CA VAL A 494 -15.13 4.79 8.71
C VAL A 494 -16.41 3.99 8.93
N GLY A 495 -17.54 4.66 9.24
CA GLY A 495 -18.82 3.96 9.40
C GLY A 495 -19.24 3.19 8.14
N GLY A 496 -19.05 3.77 6.95
CA GLY A 496 -19.30 3.10 5.67
C GLY A 496 -18.32 1.95 5.39
N MET A 497 -17.07 2.08 5.77
CA MET A 497 -16.06 1.03 5.65
C MET A 497 -16.42 -0.18 6.53
N ILE A 498 -16.79 0.05 7.80
CA ILE A 498 -17.24 -1.03 8.69
C ILE A 498 -18.56 -1.65 8.18
N GLN A 499 -19.51 -0.85 7.68
CA GLN A 499 -20.74 -1.37 7.08
C GLN A 499 -20.45 -2.26 5.86
N SER A 500 -19.43 -1.91 5.05
CA SER A 500 -18.99 -2.75 3.94
C SER A 500 -18.46 -4.11 4.41
N ILE A 501 -17.63 -4.13 5.46
CA ILE A 501 -17.13 -5.37 6.07
C ILE A 501 -18.27 -6.24 6.61
N ILE A 502 -19.29 -5.63 7.25
CA ILE A 502 -20.48 -6.33 7.71
C ILE A 502 -21.29 -6.86 6.52
N GLN A 503 -21.35 -6.11 5.42
CA GLN A 503 -22.03 -6.55 4.21
C GLN A 503 -21.34 -7.75 3.58
N ASP A 504 -19.99 -7.77 3.56
CA ASP A 504 -19.20 -8.92 3.11
C ASP A 504 -19.52 -10.17 3.95
N TYR A 505 -19.66 -10.03 5.28
CA TYR A 505 -20.14 -11.11 6.16
C TYR A 505 -21.54 -11.61 5.77
N LYS A 506 -22.47 -10.71 5.45
CA LYS A 506 -23.84 -11.09 5.07
C LYS A 506 -23.90 -11.81 3.71
N GLU A 507 -23.03 -11.45 2.80
CA GLU A 507 -22.99 -11.97 1.43
C GLU A 507 -22.09 -13.21 1.28
N GLY A 508 -20.91 -13.17 1.88
CA GLY A 508 -19.92 -14.25 1.83
C GLY A 508 -19.96 -15.21 3.02
N GLY A 509 -20.65 -14.81 4.10
CA GLY A 509 -20.79 -15.63 5.29
C GLY A 509 -19.76 -15.39 6.39
N TRP A 510 -18.67 -14.65 6.12
CA TRP A 510 -17.58 -14.37 7.04
C TRP A 510 -17.13 -12.91 6.92
N LEU A 511 -16.56 -12.34 7.99
CA LEU A 511 -15.83 -11.08 7.91
C LEU A 511 -14.62 -11.28 7.01
N PRO A 512 -14.24 -10.29 6.18
CA PRO A 512 -13.07 -10.40 5.31
C PRO A 512 -11.77 -10.28 6.11
N MET A 513 -10.73 -10.92 5.61
CA MET A 513 -9.33 -10.74 6.01
C MET A 513 -8.62 -9.85 4.98
N TRP A 514 -8.73 -10.21 3.70
CA TRP A 514 -8.15 -9.51 2.59
C TRP A 514 -9.08 -9.52 1.37
N LYS A 515 -9.80 -8.42 1.13
CA LYS A 515 -10.77 -8.32 0.04
C LYS A 515 -10.22 -7.57 -1.17
N ASN A 516 -10.29 -8.21 -2.35
CA ASN A 516 -10.25 -7.57 -3.66
C ASN A 516 -11.66 -7.56 -4.27
N VAL A 517 -11.98 -8.37 -5.27
CA VAL A 517 -13.38 -8.55 -5.74
C VAL A 517 -14.20 -9.35 -4.73
N VAL A 518 -13.58 -10.35 -4.12
CA VAL A 518 -14.05 -11.16 -2.99
C VAL A 518 -12.93 -11.36 -2.00
N GLU A 519 -13.16 -12.12 -0.94
CA GLU A 519 -12.09 -12.59 -0.04
C GLU A 519 -11.05 -13.41 -0.78
N THR A 520 -9.78 -13.22 -0.47
CA THR A 520 -8.65 -13.83 -1.15
C THR A 520 -7.91 -14.87 -0.32
N ASN A 521 -8.27 -15.07 0.95
CA ASN A 521 -7.58 -15.92 1.92
C ASN A 521 -6.07 -15.59 2.07
N ILE A 522 -5.69 -14.33 1.88
CA ILE A 522 -4.33 -13.88 2.12
C ILE A 522 -4.14 -13.60 3.61
N MET A 523 -2.98 -13.95 4.13
CA MET A 523 -2.58 -13.78 5.52
C MET A 523 -3.38 -14.63 6.51
N VAL A 524 -3.18 -14.38 7.81
CA VAL A 524 -3.76 -15.13 8.92
C VAL A 524 -4.42 -14.16 9.91
N GLY A 525 -5.23 -14.66 10.83
CA GLY A 525 -6.01 -13.83 11.74
C GLY A 525 -7.27 -13.25 11.09
N SER A 526 -8.21 -12.80 11.88
CA SER A 526 -9.46 -12.22 11.37
C SER A 526 -9.54 -10.70 11.54
N HIS A 527 -8.64 -10.08 12.21
CA HIS A 527 -8.46 -8.67 12.60
C HIS A 527 -9.54 -7.63 12.24
N ALA A 528 -10.53 -7.97 11.40
CA ALA A 528 -11.76 -7.21 11.23
C ALA A 528 -12.49 -7.01 12.58
N ASP A 529 -12.32 -7.97 13.50
CA ASP A 529 -12.79 -7.89 14.88
C ASP A 529 -12.20 -6.67 15.59
N SER A 530 -10.90 -6.37 15.37
CA SER A 530 -10.20 -5.21 15.91
C SER A 530 -10.73 -3.89 15.34
N LEU A 531 -10.92 -3.79 14.01
CA LEU A 531 -11.48 -2.60 13.38
C LEU A 531 -12.88 -2.29 13.93
N ILE A 532 -13.72 -3.31 14.06
CA ILE A 532 -15.07 -3.19 14.61
C ILE A 532 -15.03 -2.77 16.09
N ALA A 533 -14.18 -3.42 16.89
CA ALA A 533 -14.01 -3.11 18.31
C ALA A 533 -13.60 -1.66 18.51
N GLN A 534 -12.58 -1.20 17.80
CA GLN A 534 -12.10 0.18 17.85
C GLN A 534 -13.22 1.17 17.46
N ALA A 535 -13.86 0.95 16.32
CA ALA A 535 -14.94 1.82 15.83
C ALA A 535 -16.13 1.90 16.81
N MET A 536 -16.55 0.76 17.39
CA MET A 536 -17.63 0.73 18.40
C MET A 536 -17.22 1.44 19.69
N LYS A 537 -15.98 1.24 20.14
CA LYS A 537 -15.48 1.81 21.40
C LYS A 537 -15.39 3.32 21.34
N VAL A 538 -14.98 3.89 20.21
CA VAL A 538 -14.95 5.36 20.02
C VAL A 538 -16.28 5.93 19.55
N GLY A 539 -17.30 5.09 19.35
CA GLY A 539 -18.66 5.52 19.04
C GLY A 539 -18.91 5.93 17.60
N VAL A 540 -18.14 5.43 16.63
CA VAL A 540 -18.38 5.63 15.19
C VAL A 540 -19.80 5.24 14.83
N LYS A 541 -20.47 6.06 14.01
CA LYS A 541 -21.82 5.84 13.51
C LYS A 541 -21.81 5.43 12.04
N GLY A 542 -22.92 4.92 11.51
CA GLY A 542 -23.09 4.58 10.11
C GLY A 542 -23.03 3.09 9.80
N PHE A 543 -23.02 2.23 10.84
CA PHE A 543 -23.15 0.79 10.71
C PHE A 543 -23.99 0.20 11.85
N ASP A 544 -24.48 -1.02 11.65
CA ASP A 544 -25.33 -1.72 12.62
C ASP A 544 -24.48 -2.50 13.63
N TYR A 545 -24.50 -2.08 14.90
CA TYR A 545 -23.75 -2.69 15.99
C TYR A 545 -24.20 -4.13 16.30
N GLN A 546 -25.50 -4.43 16.12
CA GLN A 546 -26.02 -5.78 16.35
C GLN A 546 -25.55 -6.75 15.25
N GLU A 547 -25.58 -6.31 13.99
CA GLU A 547 -25.04 -7.11 12.87
C GLU A 547 -23.52 -7.28 13.01
N ALA A 548 -22.80 -6.22 13.42
CA ALA A 548 -21.36 -6.27 13.70
C ALA A 548 -21.04 -7.34 14.77
N TRP A 549 -21.79 -7.34 15.87
CA TRP A 549 -21.60 -8.35 16.91
C TRP A 549 -21.88 -9.78 16.41
N GLN A 550 -22.93 -9.98 15.61
CA GLN A 550 -23.23 -11.30 15.05
C GLN A 550 -22.06 -11.81 14.18
N ALA A 551 -21.45 -10.93 13.40
CA ALA A 551 -20.32 -11.27 12.55
C ALA A 551 -19.07 -11.62 13.37
N VAL A 552 -18.67 -10.74 14.31
CA VAL A 552 -17.54 -10.95 15.23
C VAL A 552 -17.74 -12.23 16.05
N ARG A 553 -18.94 -12.42 16.58
CA ARG A 553 -19.27 -13.62 17.36
C ARG A 553 -19.14 -14.91 16.53
N LYS A 554 -19.57 -14.87 15.26
CA LYS A 554 -19.41 -16.02 14.37
C LYS A 554 -17.93 -16.33 14.16
N ASN A 555 -17.09 -15.34 13.83
CA ASN A 555 -15.65 -15.54 13.66
C ASN A 555 -14.99 -16.12 14.91
N ALA A 556 -15.38 -15.63 16.10
CA ALA A 556 -14.80 -16.07 17.37
C ALA A 556 -15.21 -17.49 17.81
N PHE A 557 -16.39 -17.98 17.39
CA PHE A 557 -16.92 -19.22 17.95
C PHE A 557 -17.16 -20.33 16.93
N THR A 558 -17.26 -20.04 15.64
CA THR A 558 -17.57 -20.99 14.58
C THR A 558 -16.33 -21.31 13.76
N PRO A 559 -15.86 -22.56 13.76
CA PRO A 559 -14.75 -22.95 12.88
C PRO A 559 -15.11 -22.81 11.40
N PRO A 560 -14.15 -22.59 10.50
CA PRO A 560 -14.40 -22.66 9.08
C PRO A 560 -14.82 -24.07 8.63
N ASP A 561 -15.36 -24.16 7.42
CA ASP A 561 -15.78 -25.43 6.86
C ASP A 561 -14.59 -26.40 6.70
N ARG A 562 -14.77 -27.66 7.11
CA ARG A 562 -13.76 -28.71 7.04
C ARG A 562 -12.49 -28.44 7.87
N ASP A 563 -12.60 -27.64 8.94
CA ASP A 563 -11.50 -27.21 9.81
C ASP A 563 -10.63 -28.36 10.36
N THR A 564 -11.21 -29.53 10.56
CA THR A 564 -10.48 -30.74 11.03
C THR A 564 -10.09 -31.71 9.91
N GLU A 565 -10.39 -31.39 8.66
CA GLU A 565 -10.12 -32.24 7.50
C GLU A 565 -9.03 -31.66 6.60
N LEU A 566 -9.00 -30.33 6.47
CA LEU A 566 -8.05 -29.62 5.62
C LEU A 566 -6.86 -29.15 6.43
N ARG A 567 -5.69 -29.15 5.80
CA ARG A 567 -4.55 -28.40 6.29
C ARG A 567 -4.59 -27.03 5.65
N PHE A 568 -4.89 -26.01 6.42
CA PHE A 568 -4.87 -24.65 5.93
C PHE A 568 -3.44 -24.08 5.93
N ALA A 569 -3.12 -23.34 4.90
CA ALA A 569 -1.91 -22.54 4.78
C ALA A 569 -2.25 -21.18 4.14
N ASP A 570 -1.47 -20.16 4.37
CA ASP A 570 -1.64 -18.88 3.71
C ASP A 570 -1.62 -19.06 2.19
N ARG A 571 -2.61 -18.47 1.50
CA ARG A 571 -2.75 -18.50 0.03
C ARG A 571 -2.89 -19.90 -0.59
N GLU A 572 -3.40 -20.85 0.14
CA GLU A 572 -3.60 -22.19 -0.40
C GLU A 572 -4.85 -22.26 -1.28
N GLU A 573 -4.63 -22.62 -2.56
CA GLU A 573 -5.71 -22.74 -3.55
C GLU A 573 -6.73 -23.82 -3.18
N GLY A 574 -8.00 -23.56 -3.50
CA GLY A 574 -9.09 -24.54 -3.35
C GLY A 574 -9.53 -24.76 -1.91
N THR A 575 -9.04 -23.98 -0.95
CA THR A 575 -9.54 -24.02 0.42
C THR A 575 -10.79 -23.13 0.57
N PRO A 576 -11.73 -23.46 1.48
CA PRO A 576 -12.81 -22.57 1.86
C PRO A 576 -12.27 -21.27 2.45
N GLN A 577 -13.11 -20.23 2.55
CA GLN A 577 -12.73 -19.03 3.26
C GLN A 577 -12.29 -19.37 4.68
N GLU A 578 -11.06 -18.99 4.99
CA GLU A 578 -10.33 -19.55 6.11
C GLU A 578 -10.73 -18.93 7.45
N VAL A 579 -10.85 -17.61 7.51
CA VAL A 579 -11.15 -16.78 8.69
C VAL A 579 -10.25 -17.13 9.90
N ARG A 580 -10.65 -18.13 10.69
CA ARG A 580 -9.86 -18.67 11.83
C ARG A 580 -9.66 -20.17 11.66
N ALA A 581 -8.84 -20.57 10.69
CA ALA A 581 -8.48 -21.95 10.46
C ALA A 581 -7.76 -22.55 11.70
N GLY A 582 -8.14 -23.78 12.06
CA GLY A 582 -7.67 -24.43 13.28
C GLY A 582 -8.38 -23.95 14.55
N LEU A 583 -9.53 -23.25 14.43
CA LEU A 583 -10.29 -22.79 15.59
C LEU A 583 -10.82 -23.97 16.45
N THR A 584 -11.05 -25.12 15.84
CA THR A 584 -11.46 -26.34 16.56
C THR A 584 -10.41 -26.76 17.57
N GLU A 585 -9.15 -26.84 17.14
CA GLU A 585 -8.01 -27.17 17.99
C GLU A 585 -7.70 -26.05 18.98
N TYR A 586 -7.72 -24.79 18.53
CA TYR A 586 -7.51 -23.62 19.37
C TYR A 586 -8.47 -23.59 20.57
N LYS A 587 -9.78 -23.89 20.34
CA LYS A 587 -10.76 -23.97 21.42
C LYS A 587 -10.54 -25.14 22.38
N LYS A 588 -9.90 -26.22 21.92
CA LYS A 588 -9.69 -27.46 22.69
C LYS A 588 -8.34 -27.48 23.40
N LEU A 589 -7.27 -27.06 22.71
CA LEU A 589 -5.87 -27.15 23.14
C LEU A 589 -5.36 -25.83 23.74
N GLY A 590 -5.99 -24.71 23.39
CA GLY A 590 -5.50 -23.36 23.67
C GLY A 590 -4.54 -22.84 22.62
N TYR A 591 -4.27 -23.58 21.55
CA TYR A 591 -3.40 -23.17 20.43
C TYR A 591 -3.79 -23.93 19.16
N VAL A 592 -3.40 -23.37 18.00
CA VAL A 592 -3.46 -24.04 16.71
C VAL A 592 -2.26 -24.99 16.60
N ALA A 593 -2.46 -26.20 16.14
CA ALA A 593 -1.40 -27.22 16.09
C ALA A 593 -0.64 -27.21 14.76
N ASP A 594 0.71 -27.17 14.81
CA ASP A 594 1.58 -27.03 13.64
C ASP A 594 1.59 -28.24 12.70
N ASP A 595 1.38 -29.43 13.26
CA ASP A 595 1.23 -30.66 12.49
C ASP A 595 -0.13 -30.76 11.77
N LEU A 596 -1.10 -29.89 12.09
CA LEU A 596 -2.43 -29.84 11.47
C LEU A 596 -2.60 -28.67 10.52
N HIS A 597 -2.11 -27.47 10.88
CA HIS A 597 -2.22 -26.25 10.09
C HIS A 597 -0.87 -25.53 9.98
N SER A 598 -0.65 -24.82 8.88
CA SER A 598 0.53 -23.97 8.71
C SER A 598 0.36 -22.66 9.51
N GLU A 599 1.45 -21.93 9.69
CA GLU A 599 1.46 -20.63 10.41
C GLU A 599 0.84 -20.70 11.82
N SER A 600 0.89 -21.85 12.46
CA SER A 600 0.16 -22.17 13.68
C SER A 600 0.49 -21.28 14.88
N GLY A 601 1.75 -20.87 14.99
CA GLY A 601 2.22 -19.93 16.00
C GLY A 601 1.59 -18.54 15.79
N SER A 602 1.71 -17.97 14.59
CA SER A 602 1.09 -16.70 14.22
C SER A 602 -0.42 -16.74 14.41
N ARG A 603 -1.11 -17.78 13.90
CA ARG A 603 -2.56 -17.96 14.08
C ARG A 603 -2.98 -17.97 15.55
N THR A 604 -2.21 -18.61 16.40
CA THR A 604 -2.51 -18.67 17.85
C THR A 604 -2.41 -17.29 18.50
N LEU A 605 -1.38 -16.52 18.18
CA LEU A 605 -1.18 -15.17 18.72
C LEU A 605 -2.23 -14.20 18.18
N ASP A 606 -2.47 -14.22 16.86
CA ASP A 606 -3.50 -13.41 16.20
C ASP A 606 -4.90 -13.71 16.77
N TYR A 607 -5.25 -14.99 16.96
CA TYR A 607 -6.56 -15.35 17.53
C TYR A 607 -6.68 -14.93 19.00
N ALA A 608 -5.59 -14.92 19.76
CA ALA A 608 -5.59 -14.40 21.12
C ALA A 608 -5.87 -12.90 21.14
N TYR A 609 -5.28 -12.13 20.22
CA TYR A 609 -5.57 -10.72 20.03
C TYR A 609 -7.00 -10.48 19.52
N ASP A 610 -7.46 -11.25 18.52
CA ASP A 610 -8.82 -11.16 17.98
C ASP A 610 -9.89 -11.51 19.05
N ASP A 611 -9.61 -12.45 19.94
CA ASP A 611 -10.48 -12.76 21.08
C ASP A 611 -10.53 -11.60 22.08
N HIS A 612 -9.43 -10.87 22.30
CA HIS A 612 -9.44 -9.64 23.09
C HIS A 612 -10.33 -8.57 22.43
N ALA A 613 -10.19 -8.36 21.12
CA ALA A 613 -11.02 -7.43 20.36
C ALA A 613 -12.53 -7.84 20.41
N ALA A 614 -12.81 -9.09 20.20
CA ALA A 614 -14.17 -9.63 20.28
C ALA A 614 -14.78 -9.51 21.68
N ALA A 615 -13.97 -9.62 22.74
CA ALA A 615 -14.42 -9.39 24.13
C ALA A 615 -14.86 -7.94 24.34
N ILE A 616 -14.15 -6.97 23.75
CA ILE A 616 -14.53 -5.55 23.81
C ILE A 616 -15.89 -5.35 23.13
N VAL A 617 -16.10 -5.93 21.94
CA VAL A 617 -17.38 -5.86 21.25
C VAL A 617 -18.49 -6.49 22.09
N ALA A 618 -18.25 -7.67 22.67
CA ALA A 618 -19.18 -8.38 23.51
C ALA A 618 -19.61 -7.54 24.75
N ASP A 619 -18.66 -6.84 25.39
CA ASP A 619 -18.95 -5.93 26.51
C ASP A 619 -19.86 -4.78 26.08
N ILE A 620 -19.54 -4.12 24.97
CA ILE A 620 -20.34 -3.02 24.44
C ILE A 620 -21.78 -3.49 24.16
N MET A 621 -21.96 -4.75 23.72
CA MET A 621 -23.24 -5.35 23.42
C MET A 621 -23.91 -5.99 24.64
N GLY A 622 -23.27 -5.99 25.82
CA GLY A 622 -23.80 -6.59 27.05
C GLY A 622 -23.80 -8.13 27.06
N ALA A 623 -23.04 -8.78 26.17
CA ALA A 623 -22.88 -10.24 26.08
C ALA A 623 -21.83 -10.74 27.09
N THR A 624 -22.12 -10.62 28.39
CA THR A 624 -21.15 -10.77 29.48
C THR A 624 -20.51 -12.17 29.58
N GLU A 625 -21.25 -13.22 29.26
CA GLU A 625 -20.73 -14.60 29.28
C GLU A 625 -19.73 -14.81 28.12
N ASP A 626 -20.07 -14.37 26.91
CA ASP A 626 -19.15 -14.42 25.78
C ASP A 626 -17.91 -13.57 26.04
N ALA A 627 -18.06 -12.34 26.59
CA ALA A 627 -16.96 -11.48 26.94
C ALA A 627 -15.98 -12.10 27.95
N ALA A 628 -16.51 -12.77 28.97
CA ALA A 628 -15.68 -13.45 29.98
C ALA A 628 -14.89 -14.61 29.36
N LEU A 629 -15.51 -15.42 28.51
CA LEU A 629 -14.86 -16.53 27.82
C LEU A 629 -13.77 -16.03 26.85
N LEU A 630 -14.06 -15.01 26.08
CA LEU A 630 -13.13 -14.42 25.11
C LEU A 630 -11.92 -13.81 25.81
N ARG A 631 -12.09 -13.12 26.95
CA ARG A 631 -10.97 -12.63 27.78
C ARG A 631 -10.11 -13.75 28.34
N GLU A 632 -10.68 -14.90 28.66
CA GLU A 632 -9.85 -16.05 29.08
C GLU A 632 -9.05 -16.61 27.89
N ARG A 633 -9.67 -16.74 26.73
CA ARG A 633 -9.01 -17.21 25.51
C ARG A 633 -7.97 -16.24 24.98
N SER A 634 -8.12 -14.94 25.20
CA SER A 634 -7.09 -13.97 24.81
C SER A 634 -5.74 -14.16 25.52
N LYS A 635 -5.70 -14.98 26.56
CA LYS A 635 -4.46 -15.37 27.26
C LYS A 635 -3.81 -16.63 26.68
N ASN A 636 -4.34 -17.18 25.59
CA ASN A 636 -3.86 -18.42 25.00
C ASN A 636 -2.44 -18.31 24.43
N TYR A 637 -1.94 -17.10 24.15
CA TYR A 637 -0.54 -16.86 23.80
C TYR A 637 0.43 -17.51 24.79
N LYS A 638 0.05 -17.67 26.07
CA LYS A 638 0.87 -18.28 27.13
C LYS A 638 1.22 -19.75 26.85
N TYR A 639 0.39 -20.46 26.06
CA TYR A 639 0.67 -21.85 25.69
C TYR A 639 1.84 -21.97 24.71
N LEU A 640 2.20 -20.92 24.00
CA LEU A 640 3.32 -20.92 23.05
C LEU A 640 4.64 -20.50 23.70
N TYR A 641 4.65 -19.96 24.92
CA TYR A 641 5.89 -19.52 25.54
C TYR A 641 6.69 -20.71 26.07
N ASN A 642 7.88 -20.92 25.53
CA ASN A 642 8.80 -21.98 25.95
C ASN A 642 9.82 -21.43 26.97
N ASN A 643 9.63 -21.75 28.24
CA ASN A 643 10.52 -21.30 29.33
C ASN A 643 11.98 -21.76 29.17
N GLN A 644 12.27 -22.77 28.33
CA GLN A 644 13.63 -23.27 28.12
C GLN A 644 14.40 -22.39 27.12
N THR A 645 13.71 -21.88 26.13
CA THR A 645 14.31 -21.02 25.08
C THR A 645 14.11 -19.54 25.35
N GLY A 646 13.07 -19.18 26.13
CA GLY A 646 12.67 -17.79 26.37
C GLY A 646 11.95 -17.13 25.17
N HIS A 647 11.40 -17.94 24.27
CA HIS A 647 10.69 -17.52 23.06
C HIS A 647 9.32 -18.16 22.94
N MET A 648 8.44 -17.54 22.13
CA MET A 648 7.27 -18.24 21.61
C MET A 648 7.73 -19.33 20.62
N GLU A 649 7.12 -20.51 20.70
CA GLU A 649 7.33 -21.62 19.79
C GLU A 649 6.00 -22.29 19.46
N ALA A 650 5.80 -22.66 18.19
CA ALA A 650 4.64 -23.42 17.77
C ALA A 650 4.59 -24.80 18.42
N ARG A 651 3.38 -25.34 18.60
CA ARG A 651 3.17 -26.67 19.19
C ARG A 651 2.45 -27.61 18.23
N ASN A 652 2.81 -28.89 18.33
CA ASN A 652 2.08 -29.97 17.69
C ASN A 652 0.85 -30.41 18.51
N SER A 653 -0.07 -31.14 17.89
CA SER A 653 -1.31 -31.61 18.52
C SER A 653 -1.11 -32.49 19.74
N ASP A 654 0.06 -33.16 19.87
CA ASP A 654 0.46 -33.96 21.04
C ASP A 654 1.10 -33.13 22.17
N GLY A 655 1.19 -31.79 21.99
CA GLY A 655 1.78 -30.83 22.94
C GLY A 655 3.30 -30.71 22.87
N SER A 656 3.99 -31.42 21.99
CA SER A 656 5.42 -31.23 21.72
C SER A 656 5.70 -29.90 20.99
N TRP A 657 6.91 -29.36 21.16
CA TRP A 657 7.35 -28.18 20.43
C TRP A 657 7.66 -28.52 18.97
N ALA A 658 7.19 -27.69 18.03
CA ALA A 658 7.46 -27.88 16.61
C ALA A 658 8.83 -27.33 16.18
N GLY A 659 9.43 -26.46 17.00
CA GLY A 659 10.72 -25.80 16.76
C GLY A 659 10.57 -24.31 16.42
N GLN A 660 11.62 -23.54 16.76
CA GLN A 660 11.60 -22.06 16.68
C GLN A 660 11.38 -21.51 15.27
N GLU A 661 11.76 -22.24 14.23
CA GLU A 661 11.68 -21.77 12.83
C GLU A 661 10.34 -22.12 12.17
N LYS A 662 9.36 -22.66 12.91
CA LYS A 662 8.07 -23.09 12.38
C LYS A 662 6.91 -22.29 12.93
N GLY A 663 5.85 -22.22 12.13
CA GLY A 663 4.57 -21.68 12.55
C GLY A 663 4.47 -20.15 12.46
N TRP A 664 5.35 -19.51 11.70
CA TRP A 664 5.41 -18.04 11.59
C TRP A 664 5.03 -17.56 10.20
N THR A 665 4.25 -16.48 10.15
CA THR A 665 3.85 -15.77 8.94
C THR A 665 4.72 -14.54 8.79
N GLU A 666 5.53 -14.47 7.72
CA GLU A 666 6.32 -13.28 7.36
C GLU A 666 7.19 -12.70 8.50
N GLY A 667 7.62 -13.54 9.41
CA GLY A 667 8.42 -13.19 10.56
C GLY A 667 9.18 -14.38 11.11
N ASP A 668 9.72 -14.23 12.30
CA ASP A 668 10.40 -15.30 13.03
C ASP A 668 9.97 -15.32 14.52
N HIS A 669 10.45 -16.30 15.24
CA HIS A 669 10.17 -16.43 16.68
C HIS A 669 10.62 -15.21 17.50
N TRP A 670 11.53 -14.37 17.01
CA TRP A 670 11.94 -13.14 17.70
C TRP A 670 10.84 -12.09 17.65
N ALA A 671 10.30 -11.80 16.46
CA ALA A 671 9.21 -10.85 16.30
C ALA A 671 7.93 -11.35 16.97
N TYR A 672 7.56 -12.60 16.71
CA TYR A 672 6.32 -13.17 17.26
C TYR A 672 6.36 -13.47 18.78
N THR A 673 7.53 -13.53 19.41
CA THR A 673 7.61 -13.53 20.89
C THR A 673 7.06 -12.24 21.49
N LEU A 674 7.09 -11.15 20.73
CA LEU A 674 6.61 -9.82 21.13
C LEU A 674 5.21 -9.49 20.59
N ASP A 675 4.58 -10.40 19.84
CA ASP A 675 3.26 -10.17 19.25
C ASP A 675 2.10 -10.44 20.22
N VAL A 676 2.17 -9.78 21.38
CA VAL A 676 1.17 -9.79 22.46
C VAL A 676 0.81 -8.35 22.80
N MET A 677 0.22 -7.67 21.83
CA MET A 677 -0.08 -6.23 21.90
C MET A 677 -1.12 -5.90 22.98
N HIS A 678 -2.05 -6.81 23.25
CA HIS A 678 -3.18 -6.64 24.15
C HIS A 678 -2.90 -6.95 25.63
N ASP A 679 -1.79 -7.63 25.95
CA ASP A 679 -1.43 -8.03 27.32
C ASP A 679 0.10 -7.93 27.54
N VAL A 680 0.69 -6.77 27.20
CA VAL A 680 2.13 -6.53 27.38
C VAL A 680 2.56 -6.73 28.84
N PRO A 681 1.80 -6.30 29.87
CA PRO A 681 2.13 -6.62 31.25
C PRO A 681 2.18 -8.14 31.54
N GLY A 682 1.21 -8.89 30.97
CA GLY A 682 1.21 -10.36 31.11
C GLY A 682 2.38 -11.04 30.41
N LEU A 683 2.86 -10.49 29.30
CA LEU A 683 4.06 -10.94 28.62
C LEU A 683 5.33 -10.62 29.45
N ILE A 684 5.42 -9.42 30.01
CA ILE A 684 6.52 -9.02 30.91
C ILE A 684 6.61 -9.97 32.09
N ASP A 685 5.49 -10.27 32.75
CA ASP A 685 5.44 -11.23 33.87
C ASP A 685 5.88 -12.62 33.43
N LEU A 686 5.44 -13.10 32.26
CA LEU A 686 5.77 -14.40 31.69
C LEU A 686 7.27 -14.51 31.41
N MET A 687 7.91 -13.43 30.99
CA MET A 687 9.36 -13.36 30.73
C MET A 687 10.19 -13.13 32.00
N GLY A 688 9.57 -13.03 33.18
CA GLY A 688 10.25 -12.91 34.46
C GLY A 688 10.55 -11.47 34.88
N GLY A 689 9.78 -10.50 34.39
CA GLY A 689 9.78 -9.10 34.81
C GLY A 689 10.47 -8.15 33.81
N GLU A 690 10.31 -6.85 34.09
CA GLU A 690 10.74 -5.76 33.21
C GLU A 690 12.20 -5.83 32.76
N SER A 691 13.13 -6.13 33.66
CA SER A 691 14.56 -6.22 33.33
C SER A 691 14.83 -7.27 32.26
N ASN A 692 14.24 -8.48 32.39
CA ASN A 692 14.42 -9.56 31.42
C ASN A 692 13.76 -9.22 30.07
N PHE A 693 12.61 -8.55 30.12
CA PHE A 693 11.89 -8.09 28.93
C PHE A 693 12.68 -7.03 28.17
N VAL A 694 13.24 -6.04 28.86
CA VAL A 694 14.11 -5.01 28.26
C VAL A 694 15.37 -5.65 27.68
N ASP A 695 16.03 -6.57 28.40
CA ASP A 695 17.18 -7.31 27.90
C ASP A 695 16.85 -8.15 26.64
N PHE A 696 15.63 -8.68 26.54
CA PHE A 696 15.16 -9.37 25.36
C PHE A 696 14.97 -8.39 24.18
N LEU A 697 14.32 -7.27 24.41
CA LEU A 697 14.15 -6.21 23.40
C LEU A 697 15.50 -5.68 22.91
N ASP A 698 16.46 -5.40 23.82
CA ASP A 698 17.80 -4.95 23.43
C ASP A 698 18.46 -5.96 22.49
N ARG A 699 18.41 -7.26 22.81
CA ARG A 699 18.94 -8.31 21.93
C ARG A 699 18.20 -8.40 20.59
N HIS A 700 16.87 -8.21 20.58
CA HIS A 700 16.07 -8.19 19.37
C HIS A 700 16.54 -7.10 18.42
N PHE A 701 16.70 -5.88 18.91
CA PHE A 701 17.15 -4.73 18.09
C PHE A 701 18.64 -4.81 17.73
N GLU A 702 19.52 -5.11 18.68
CA GLU A 702 20.97 -5.16 18.47
C GLU A 702 21.40 -6.23 17.47
N ARG A 703 20.65 -7.34 17.40
CA ARG A 703 20.91 -8.43 16.46
C ARG A 703 20.20 -8.27 15.13
N GLY A 704 19.44 -7.20 14.95
CA GLY A 704 18.74 -6.88 13.69
C GLY A 704 17.52 -7.76 13.40
N HIS A 705 16.84 -8.25 14.45
CA HIS A 705 15.59 -8.99 14.30
C HIS A 705 14.39 -8.06 14.09
N ASN A 706 14.49 -6.78 14.43
CA ASN A 706 13.43 -5.81 14.12
C ASN A 706 13.48 -5.45 12.65
N LEU A 707 12.58 -6.02 11.88
CA LEU A 707 12.45 -5.76 10.44
C LEU A 707 11.27 -4.81 10.23
N HIS A 708 11.53 -3.50 10.25
CA HIS A 708 10.48 -2.48 10.05
C HIS A 708 9.83 -2.54 8.65
N THR A 709 10.45 -3.26 7.74
CA THR A 709 9.91 -3.57 6.41
C THR A 709 8.67 -4.45 6.44
N ASN A 710 8.28 -4.95 7.63
CA ASN A 710 7.15 -5.86 7.81
C ASN A 710 6.41 -5.59 9.14
N GLU A 711 5.11 -5.69 9.11
CA GLU A 711 4.15 -5.25 10.12
C GLU A 711 4.31 -5.88 11.50
N PRO A 712 4.69 -7.17 11.66
CA PRO A 712 4.94 -7.76 12.98
C PRO A 712 5.95 -7.00 13.84
N SER A 713 6.80 -6.14 13.22
CA SER A 713 7.80 -5.34 13.93
C SER A 713 7.30 -3.94 14.33
N HIS A 714 6.13 -3.48 13.86
CA HIS A 714 5.72 -2.08 13.95
C HIS A 714 5.44 -1.60 15.39
N HIS A 715 4.88 -2.43 16.24
CA HIS A 715 4.56 -2.09 17.63
C HIS A 715 5.76 -2.26 18.59
N ILE A 716 6.74 -3.09 18.21
CA ILE A 716 7.83 -3.53 19.09
C ILE A 716 8.64 -2.36 19.69
N PRO A 717 9.02 -1.30 18.93
CA PRO A 717 9.78 -0.19 19.52
C PRO A 717 9.02 0.55 20.63
N TYR A 718 7.70 0.46 20.69
CA TYR A 718 6.86 1.05 21.72
C TYR A 718 6.71 0.17 22.97
N MET A 719 7.15 -1.08 22.94
CA MET A 719 7.04 -1.95 24.10
C MET A 719 8.04 -1.61 25.20
N TYR A 720 9.14 -0.95 24.90
CA TYR A 720 10.13 -0.53 25.92
C TYR A 720 9.54 0.41 26.97
N ILE A 721 8.73 1.40 26.56
CA ILE A 721 8.15 2.36 27.50
C ILE A 721 7.14 1.69 28.43
N LEU A 722 6.48 0.61 27.97
CA LEU A 722 5.57 -0.20 28.77
C LEU A 722 6.31 -1.09 29.79
N ALA A 723 7.65 -1.19 29.67
CA ALA A 723 8.56 -1.89 30.57
C ALA A 723 9.52 -0.91 31.26
N SER A 724 9.04 0.31 31.57
CA SER A 724 9.78 1.35 32.30
C SER A 724 11.13 1.76 31.64
N ALA A 725 11.27 1.62 30.32
CA ALA A 725 12.46 2.01 29.56
C ALA A 725 12.15 3.02 28.43
N PRO A 726 11.52 4.18 28.73
CA PRO A 726 11.01 5.12 27.72
C PRO A 726 12.08 5.67 26.78
N HIS A 727 13.31 5.86 27.28
CA HIS A 727 14.41 6.34 26.46
C HIS A 727 14.73 5.44 25.28
N ARG A 728 14.56 4.11 25.44
CA ARG A 728 14.76 3.13 24.36
C ARG A 728 13.67 3.25 23.28
N THR A 729 12.40 3.41 23.66
CA THR A 729 11.32 3.73 22.71
C THR A 729 11.67 4.99 21.93
N GLN A 730 12.07 6.08 22.59
CA GLN A 730 12.38 7.36 21.99
C GLN A 730 13.58 7.29 21.03
N GLU A 731 14.58 6.48 21.35
CA GLU A 731 15.75 6.22 20.50
C GLU A 731 15.36 5.42 19.24
N TRP A 732 14.68 4.28 19.42
CA TRP A 732 14.41 3.38 18.31
C TRP A 732 13.34 3.94 17.36
N VAL A 733 12.26 4.52 17.88
CA VAL A 733 11.23 5.16 17.07
C VAL A 733 11.81 6.27 16.19
N ARG A 734 12.64 7.15 16.79
CA ARG A 734 13.33 8.21 16.03
C ARG A 734 14.26 7.62 14.98
N ARG A 735 15.07 6.64 15.32
CA ARG A 735 16.01 5.99 14.40
C ARG A 735 15.29 5.35 13.22
N ILE A 736 14.20 4.61 13.47
CA ILE A 736 13.39 3.99 12.42
C ILE A 736 12.78 5.07 11.52
N GLY A 737 12.17 6.12 12.09
CA GLY A 737 11.63 7.23 11.31
C GLY A 737 12.63 7.96 10.42
N GLU A 738 13.92 7.93 10.78
CA GLU A 738 15.01 8.55 10.01
C GLU A 738 15.67 7.58 9.00
N SER A 739 15.68 6.26 9.27
CA SER A 739 16.35 5.27 8.41
C SER A 739 15.43 4.62 7.38
N ASP A 740 14.17 4.42 7.72
CA ASP A 740 13.22 3.64 6.92
C ASP A 740 12.28 4.49 6.07
N TYR A 741 12.33 5.83 6.25
CA TYR A 741 11.52 6.79 5.51
C TYR A 741 12.38 7.93 4.98
N ASN A 742 12.27 8.21 3.68
CA ASN A 742 12.87 9.39 3.08
C ASN A 742 12.01 9.91 1.90
N HIS A 743 12.37 11.07 1.34
CA HIS A 743 11.56 11.77 0.34
C HIS A 743 11.80 11.34 -1.11
N THR A 744 12.61 10.30 -1.34
CA THR A 744 13.00 9.83 -2.69
C THR A 744 12.03 8.75 -3.19
N ALA A 745 12.20 8.33 -4.43
CA ALA A 745 11.35 7.30 -5.03
C ALA A 745 11.52 5.91 -4.40
N ASP A 746 12.70 5.64 -3.82
CA ASP A 746 12.99 4.44 -3.01
C ASP A 746 12.89 4.72 -1.50
N GLY A 747 12.03 5.67 -1.13
CA GLY A 747 11.97 6.26 0.21
C GLY A 747 11.23 5.46 1.27
N LEU A 748 10.78 4.25 0.98
CA LEU A 748 10.20 3.32 1.95
C LEU A 748 11.03 2.04 1.98
N SER A 749 11.32 1.53 3.19
CA SER A 749 12.16 0.34 3.35
C SER A 749 11.44 -0.99 3.05
N GLY A 750 10.11 -0.97 2.93
CA GLY A 750 9.23 -2.10 2.61
C GLY A 750 8.08 -1.68 1.72
N ASN A 751 7.09 -2.56 1.52
CA ASN A 751 5.84 -2.19 0.89
C ASN A 751 5.08 -1.18 1.75
N GLU A 752 4.28 -0.35 1.12
CA GLU A 752 3.52 0.69 1.83
C GLU A 752 2.30 0.09 2.56
N ASP A 753 1.77 -1.01 2.02
CA ASP A 753 0.71 -1.86 2.56
C ASP A 753 -0.56 -1.09 2.98
N CYS A 754 -1.14 -0.43 1.96
CA CYS A 754 -2.46 0.20 2.03
C CYS A 754 -2.61 1.26 3.13
N GLY A 755 -1.53 1.98 3.43
CA GLY A 755 -1.50 3.06 4.41
C GLY A 755 -0.88 2.69 5.76
N GLN A 756 -0.51 1.42 5.98
CA GLN A 756 0.00 1.01 7.30
C GLN A 756 1.40 1.56 7.59
N MET A 757 2.36 1.43 6.66
CA MET A 757 3.69 2.02 6.82
C MET A 757 3.61 3.53 7.04
N SER A 758 2.77 4.19 6.27
CA SER A 758 2.55 5.64 6.35
C SER A 758 1.90 6.06 7.66
N ALA A 759 0.90 5.32 8.15
CA ALA A 759 0.24 5.58 9.43
C ALA A 759 1.20 5.44 10.61
N TRP A 760 2.13 4.46 10.55
CA TRP A 760 3.18 4.33 11.56
C TRP A 760 4.03 5.60 11.65
N TYR A 761 4.46 6.16 10.51
CA TYR A 761 5.24 7.39 10.48
C TYR A 761 4.46 8.58 11.03
N LEU A 762 3.18 8.72 10.66
CA LEU A 762 2.30 9.82 11.11
C LEU A 762 2.10 9.79 12.63
N PHE A 763 1.75 8.65 13.20
CA PHE A 763 1.60 8.51 14.65
C PHE A 763 2.93 8.74 15.37
N SER A 764 4.02 8.18 14.87
CA SER A 764 5.35 8.35 15.45
C SER A 764 5.80 9.81 15.40
N ALA A 765 5.48 10.54 14.31
CA ALA A 765 5.75 11.97 14.19
C ALA A 765 4.98 12.81 15.22
N MET A 766 3.79 12.36 15.61
CA MET A 766 3.00 12.95 16.70
C MET A 766 3.50 12.54 18.10
N GLY A 767 4.39 11.56 18.22
CA GLY A 767 4.84 10.99 19.49
C GLY A 767 3.85 10.00 20.11
N LEU A 768 3.05 9.32 19.29
CA LEU A 768 2.00 8.37 19.68
C LEU A 768 2.12 7.08 18.84
N TYR A 769 1.56 5.98 19.36
CA TYR A 769 1.28 4.79 18.54
C TYR A 769 0.18 3.91 19.14
N PRO A 770 -0.79 3.40 18.38
CA PRO A 770 -1.82 2.50 18.87
C PRO A 770 -1.30 1.06 18.97
N VAL A 771 -0.61 0.72 20.07
CA VAL A 771 -0.10 -0.65 20.31
C VAL A 771 -1.25 -1.64 20.41
N ASP A 772 -2.33 -1.29 21.12
CA ASP A 772 -3.58 -2.04 21.21
C ASP A 772 -4.72 -1.22 20.58
N PRO A 773 -4.88 -1.27 19.23
CA PRO A 773 -5.89 -0.47 18.53
C PRO A 773 -7.33 -0.87 18.90
N ALA A 774 -7.62 -2.15 19.15
CA ALA A 774 -8.95 -2.60 19.56
C ALA A 774 -9.44 -1.90 20.83
N ASN A 775 -8.51 -1.59 21.74
CA ASN A 775 -8.80 -0.89 22.98
C ASN A 775 -8.88 0.65 22.81
N ALA A 776 -8.62 1.16 21.60
CA ALA A 776 -8.61 2.60 21.29
C ALA A 776 -7.71 3.40 22.25
N THR A 777 -6.47 2.94 22.45
CA THR A 777 -5.45 3.57 23.27
C THR A 777 -4.20 3.84 22.46
N TYR A 778 -3.41 4.83 22.92
CA TYR A 778 -2.15 5.22 22.29
C TYR A 778 -1.03 5.20 23.31
N VAL A 779 0.05 4.51 22.98
CA VAL A 779 1.29 4.53 23.76
C VAL A 779 2.10 5.77 23.34
N LEU A 780 2.65 6.48 24.32
CA LEU A 780 3.41 7.70 24.10
C LEU A 780 4.87 7.39 23.74
N GLY A 781 5.44 8.19 22.84
CA GLY A 781 6.83 8.16 22.44
C GLY A 781 7.48 9.53 22.56
N ALA A 782 8.04 10.05 21.46
CA ALA A 782 8.55 11.42 21.37
C ALA A 782 8.26 12.00 19.98
N PRO A 783 7.68 13.21 19.89
CA PRO A 783 7.39 13.86 18.61
C PRO A 783 8.63 14.11 17.76
N PHE A 784 8.45 14.14 16.42
CA PHE A 784 9.56 14.38 15.48
C PHE A 784 9.78 15.87 15.19
N PHE A 785 8.75 16.71 15.38
CA PHE A 785 8.74 18.11 14.96
C PHE A 785 8.55 19.07 16.14
N ASP A 786 9.04 20.28 15.99
CA ASP A 786 8.96 21.31 17.05
C ASP A 786 7.50 21.69 17.36
N LYS A 787 6.65 21.68 16.32
CA LYS A 787 5.22 21.89 16.48
C LYS A 787 4.44 21.16 15.38
N LEU A 788 3.40 20.47 15.79
CA LEU A 788 2.44 19.80 14.91
C LEU A 788 1.02 20.09 15.41
N THR A 789 0.11 20.41 14.52
CA THR A 789 -1.30 20.61 14.86
C THR A 789 -2.16 19.72 13.96
N LEU A 790 -2.97 18.87 14.58
CA LEU A 790 -3.98 18.06 13.89
C LEU A 790 -5.38 18.57 14.25
N THR A 791 -6.14 18.99 13.23
CA THR A 791 -7.55 19.32 13.38
C THR A 791 -8.39 18.05 13.25
N LEU A 792 -9.21 17.76 14.25
CA LEU A 792 -10.07 16.56 14.29
C LEU A 792 -11.43 16.87 13.65
N PRO A 793 -11.79 16.26 12.50
CA PRO A 793 -13.07 16.53 11.82
C PRO A 793 -14.29 16.13 12.66
N SER A 794 -14.17 15.11 13.52
CA SER A 794 -15.25 14.65 14.41
C SER A 794 -15.76 15.71 15.38
N THR A 795 -14.85 16.56 15.88
CA THR A 795 -15.13 17.56 16.92
C THR A 795 -14.84 18.99 16.50
N GLY A 796 -14.10 19.21 15.42
CA GLY A 796 -13.58 20.51 15.01
C GLY A 796 -12.49 21.06 15.92
N LYS A 797 -11.95 20.26 16.84
CA LYS A 797 -10.90 20.67 17.79
C LYS A 797 -9.51 20.37 17.26
N ASN A 798 -8.52 21.06 17.81
CA ASN A 798 -7.12 20.87 17.48
C ASN A 798 -6.40 20.08 18.59
N VAL A 799 -5.58 19.13 18.17
CA VAL A 799 -4.50 18.56 18.98
C VAL A 799 -3.23 19.31 18.60
N GLU A 800 -2.75 20.17 19.48
CA GLU A 800 -1.55 20.99 19.25
C GLU A 800 -0.38 20.38 20.02
N ILE A 801 0.55 19.74 19.31
CA ILE A 801 1.77 19.15 19.87
C ILE A 801 2.89 20.16 19.78
N LYS A 802 3.49 20.51 20.91
CA LYS A 802 4.65 21.40 21.04
C LYS A 802 5.82 20.62 21.63
N ALA A 803 6.89 20.48 20.87
CA ALA A 803 8.07 19.71 21.26
C ALA A 803 9.35 20.42 20.80
N LYS A 804 9.58 21.63 21.34
CA LYS A 804 10.69 22.49 20.94
C LYS A 804 12.03 21.77 21.01
N GLY A 805 12.76 21.73 19.91
CA GLY A 805 14.05 21.07 19.78
C GLY A 805 13.95 19.67 19.16
N ALA A 806 12.75 19.11 18.98
CA ALA A 806 12.55 17.80 18.34
C ALA A 806 13.08 17.78 16.90
N SER A 807 12.78 18.82 16.11
CA SER A 807 13.29 18.96 14.73
C SER A 807 14.82 19.08 14.65
N SER A 808 15.48 19.51 15.72
CA SER A 808 16.94 19.62 15.80
C SER A 808 17.65 18.43 16.46
N GLY A 809 16.92 17.31 16.67
CA GLY A 809 17.48 16.06 17.17
C GLY A 809 17.38 15.84 18.68
N MET A 810 16.68 16.71 19.45
CA MET A 810 16.32 16.39 20.81
C MET A 810 15.24 15.30 20.78
N LYS A 811 15.53 14.14 21.35
CA LYS A 811 14.67 12.95 21.24
C LYS A 811 14.15 12.44 22.57
N TYR A 812 14.69 12.89 23.70
CA TYR A 812 14.28 12.43 25.01
C TYR A 812 13.27 13.37 25.63
N VAL A 813 12.25 12.80 26.24
CA VAL A 813 11.19 13.51 26.93
C VAL A 813 11.54 13.63 28.40
N LYS A 814 11.52 14.86 28.93
CA LYS A 814 11.68 15.13 30.36
C LYS A 814 10.32 15.25 31.07
N ASN A 815 9.34 15.80 30.40
CA ASN A 815 7.99 15.99 30.89
C ASN A 815 6.99 16.14 29.76
N LEU A 816 5.74 15.77 29.98
CA LEU A 816 4.59 16.07 29.14
C LEU A 816 3.55 16.80 29.98
N GLN A 817 3.02 17.90 29.44
CA GLN A 817 1.83 18.57 29.99
C GLN A 817 0.72 18.55 28.92
N ILE A 818 -0.50 18.23 29.37
CA ILE A 818 -1.71 18.37 28.54
C ILE A 818 -2.54 19.49 29.13
N ASP A 819 -2.75 20.57 28.36
CA ASP A 819 -3.42 21.81 28.79
C ASP A 819 -2.84 22.39 30.11
N GLY A 820 -1.51 22.33 30.25
CA GLY A 820 -0.76 22.84 31.39
C GLY A 820 -0.81 21.96 32.67
N VAL A 821 -1.35 20.73 32.55
CA VAL A 821 -1.36 19.74 33.64
C VAL A 821 -0.34 18.64 33.34
N ASP A 822 0.54 18.35 34.30
CA ASP A 822 1.53 17.28 34.14
C ASP A 822 0.83 15.95 33.90
N HIS A 823 1.34 15.18 32.91
CA HIS A 823 0.84 13.89 32.52
C HIS A 823 1.96 12.85 32.64
N GLU A 824 1.74 11.88 33.54
CA GLU A 824 2.74 10.86 33.89
C GLU A 824 2.45 9.50 33.19
N ASP A 825 1.17 9.25 32.82
CA ASP A 825 0.78 8.00 32.18
C ASP A 825 1.38 7.91 30.78
N VAL A 826 1.96 6.75 30.46
CA VAL A 826 2.55 6.49 29.16
C VAL A 826 1.56 5.93 28.14
N VAL A 827 0.31 5.72 28.53
CA VAL A 827 -0.79 5.29 27.67
C VAL A 827 -1.96 6.26 27.81
N VAL A 828 -2.45 6.77 26.71
CA VAL A 828 -3.59 7.66 26.67
C VAL A 828 -4.77 7.04 25.93
N PRO A 829 -6.01 7.11 26.44
CA PRO A 829 -7.19 6.66 25.73
C PRO A 829 -7.60 7.67 24.64
N HIS A 830 -8.35 7.20 23.65
CA HIS A 830 -8.78 7.99 22.50
C HIS A 830 -9.56 9.27 22.89
N ASP A 831 -10.36 9.21 23.94
CA ASP A 831 -11.16 10.35 24.39
C ASP A 831 -10.29 11.53 24.90
N VAL A 832 -9.06 11.28 25.36
CA VAL A 832 -8.10 12.32 25.70
C VAL A 832 -7.61 13.03 24.43
N LEU A 833 -7.31 12.28 23.39
CA LEU A 833 -6.91 12.83 22.09
C LEU A 833 -8.07 13.59 21.42
N GLU A 834 -9.29 13.02 21.47
CA GLU A 834 -10.50 13.61 20.88
C GLU A 834 -10.92 14.92 21.56
N LYS A 835 -10.57 15.12 22.84
CA LYS A 835 -10.77 16.39 23.52
C LYS A 835 -9.97 17.53 22.92
N GLY A 836 -8.93 17.22 22.15
CA GLY A 836 -7.99 18.20 21.62
C GLY A 836 -7.11 18.77 22.72
N GLY A 837 -6.67 20.03 22.55
CA GLY A 837 -5.87 20.75 23.56
C GLY A 837 -4.40 20.87 23.18
N VAL A 838 -3.62 21.41 24.09
CA VAL A 838 -2.19 21.68 23.91
C VAL A 838 -1.37 20.64 24.66
N TRP A 839 -0.56 19.89 23.94
CA TRP A 839 0.34 18.86 24.43
C TRP A 839 1.76 19.39 24.39
N GLU A 840 2.32 19.79 25.53
CA GLU A 840 3.65 20.41 25.63
C GLU A 840 4.68 19.39 26.12
N TRP A 841 5.58 18.99 25.22
CA TRP A 841 6.67 18.07 25.45
C TRP A 841 7.95 18.85 25.79
N GLU A 842 8.50 18.68 27.01
CA GLU A 842 9.82 19.21 27.35
C GLU A 842 10.91 18.29 26.82
N MET A 843 11.48 18.64 25.67
CA MET A 843 12.48 17.83 24.97
C MET A 843 13.89 18.05 25.49
N ARG A 844 14.73 17.00 25.48
CA ARG A 844 16.13 17.01 25.88
C ARG A 844 17.01 16.24 24.88
N GLY A 845 18.32 16.60 24.85
CA GLY A 845 19.33 15.88 24.07
C GLY A 845 19.94 14.69 24.82
N ASP A 846 19.76 14.60 26.13
CA ASP A 846 20.27 13.57 27.02
C ASP A 846 19.11 12.77 27.66
N HIS A 847 19.42 11.54 28.01
CA HIS A 847 18.46 10.60 28.62
C HIS A 847 17.77 11.21 29.86
N GLN A 848 16.46 11.00 29.96
CA GLN A 848 15.60 11.45 31.06
C GLN A 848 14.82 10.27 31.64
N VAL A 849 14.20 10.48 32.81
CA VAL A 849 13.50 9.45 33.60
C VAL A 849 11.96 9.49 33.44
N TRP A 850 11.40 10.39 32.61
CA TRP A 850 9.96 10.46 32.39
C TRP A 850 9.40 9.17 31.81
N GLY A 851 8.26 8.72 32.33
CA GLY A 851 7.59 7.49 31.91
C GLY A 851 8.21 6.20 32.47
N MET A 852 8.99 6.30 33.55
CA MET A 852 9.60 5.17 34.25
C MET A 852 8.72 4.69 35.42
#